data_0959e8e0c399669c07fcc131416993d1
#
_entry.id   0959e8e0c399669c07fcc131416993d1
#
_cell.length_a   1.000
_cell.length_b   1.000
_cell.length_c   1.000
_cell.angle_alpha   90.00
_cell.angle_beta   90.00
_cell.angle_gamma   90.00
#
_symmetry.space_group_name_H-M   'P 1'
#
loop_
_entity.id
_entity.type
_entity.pdbx_description
1 polymer ?
#
loop_
_entity_poly.entity_id
_entity_poly.type
_entity_poly.pdbx_seq_one_letter_code
_entity_poly.pdbx_strand_id
1 'polypeptide(L)'
;MPLDAEAIGRGCTGKVTQANQLCGLELDRFKEALAEGAPITVACTQEAPLFREVAENAPQAQLTFVNIRETGGWSKDAAAAGPKAAALIAAAGEDMPPLSLVTLESSGVALVYGRDEIAIEAAQRLADRLDITVLLTKPGDVAPRRTNEFPVLKGTIRNARGHLGQFELSIDDYALPSPSSRAKLVFGSSRNGATSTCDLILDLSGGTPLFPAHELRPGYLRADPRDKAAVERAIADAGGLVGTFDKPRFVNFEPSLCAHSRSSITGCTRCLDLCPTGAITPNGNAVAIDANVCAGCGSCASVCPTGAASYALPSADALMRRLRTLLQTYRKAGGSDAVVLFHDGEHGEDIIDALARFGEGLPANVLPLRVNEVTQVGPEIIASVFAYGGCGAALLTRAKPRHDIAALRRAAETSDRIVSALGFGAGIIQIIETDDPDQLRAMLDAAPRGVDTQKPAGFVPRGAKRGVLETTFRELHLAAPTPVDVVPLAPGAPFGTVNLNVEGCTLCHACVTACPTGALSDNPDRAMLRFTESLCVQCGLCQSTCPEKVISIEPRLDFQAWNTPQRVLKEEEPFNCIACGKPFGTKSSIERVLAKLGGERHWMFQGANAKRLDVIKMCADCRVEAVINESFDPHAVPQRPPVMSTEDYLRAREAKKDDPLGS
;
A
#
# COMPACT_ATOMS: atom_id res chain seq x y z
N MET A 1 15.90 33.35 20.27
CA MET A 1 15.50 31.97 20.55
C MET A 1 16.41 31.46 21.67
N PRO A 2 15.89 31.06 22.83
CA PRO A 2 16.70 30.42 23.87
C PRO A 2 17.17 29.05 23.36
N LEU A 3 18.48 28.82 23.31
CA LEU A 3 19.08 27.54 22.95
C LEU A 3 19.71 26.92 24.22
N ASP A 4 19.21 25.75 24.59
CA ASP A 4 19.80 24.94 25.65
C ASP A 4 20.95 24.09 25.06
N ALA A 5 22.15 24.68 25.04
CA ALA A 5 23.34 24.04 24.51
C ALA A 5 23.75 22.78 25.31
N GLU A 6 23.42 22.71 26.61
CA GLU A 6 23.72 21.54 27.44
C GLU A 6 22.83 20.36 27.06
N ALA A 7 21.52 20.57 26.88
CA ALA A 7 20.61 19.51 26.40
C ALA A 7 21.00 19.03 25.01
N ILE A 8 21.37 19.95 24.09
CA ILE A 8 21.85 19.60 22.76
C ILE A 8 23.15 18.78 22.86
N GLY A 9 24.11 19.20 23.70
CA GLY A 9 25.35 18.49 23.92
C GLY A 9 25.17 17.11 24.56
N ARG A 10 24.17 16.93 25.45
CA ARG A 10 23.85 15.60 26.02
C ARG A 10 23.25 14.65 24.96
N GLY A 11 22.45 15.20 24.05
CA GLY A 11 21.75 14.41 23.02
C GLY A 11 22.64 14.03 21.86
N CYS A 12 23.28 15.01 21.23
CA CYS A 12 24.07 14.83 20.01
C CYS A 12 25.41 14.16 20.25
N THR A 13 25.91 13.47 19.24
CA THR A 13 27.28 12.96 19.18
C THR A 13 28.13 13.95 18.36
N GLY A 14 29.30 14.33 18.87
CA GLY A 14 30.19 15.25 18.18
C GLY A 14 30.29 16.64 18.85
N LYS A 15 31.02 17.54 18.22
CA LYS A 15 31.27 18.90 18.72
C LYS A 15 30.04 19.79 18.45
N VAL A 16 29.45 20.33 19.49
CA VAL A 16 28.35 21.29 19.38
C VAL A 16 28.92 22.71 19.53
N THR A 17 28.68 23.55 18.51
CA THR A 17 29.09 24.96 18.51
C THR A 17 27.86 25.83 18.48
N GLN A 18 27.72 26.73 19.42
CA GLN A 18 26.63 27.70 19.46
C GLN A 18 27.08 29.04 18.87
N ALA A 19 26.26 29.66 18.04
CA ALA A 19 26.49 30.99 17.47
C ALA A 19 25.20 31.81 17.55
N ASN A 20 25.34 33.14 17.67
CA ASN A 20 24.22 34.07 17.67
C ASN A 20 23.81 34.49 16.24
N GLN A 21 24.79 34.64 15.34
CA GLN A 21 24.60 35.04 13.94
C GLN A 21 25.56 34.28 13.03
N LEU A 22 25.41 32.95 12.95
CA LEU A 22 26.29 32.08 12.15
C LEU A 22 26.33 32.49 10.67
N CYS A 23 25.23 32.95 10.10
CA CYS A 23 25.10 33.45 8.71
C CYS A 23 25.57 34.88 8.52
N GLY A 24 26.04 35.56 9.56
CA GLY A 24 26.50 36.95 9.54
C GLY A 24 27.86 37.12 10.18
N LEU A 25 27.90 37.81 11.33
CA LEU A 25 29.16 38.19 12.01
C LEU A 25 30.05 37.02 12.44
N GLU A 26 29.49 35.81 12.60
CA GLU A 26 30.18 34.62 13.06
C GLU A 26 30.36 33.57 11.95
N LEU A 27 30.29 33.97 10.67
CA LEU A 27 30.41 33.06 9.51
C LEU A 27 31.79 32.35 9.47
N ASP A 28 32.83 32.96 10.05
CA ASP A 28 34.16 32.36 10.11
C ASP A 28 34.21 31.08 10.96
N ARG A 29 33.32 30.95 11.97
CA ARG A 29 33.18 29.68 12.71
C ARG A 29 32.70 28.52 11.84
N PHE A 30 31.83 28.79 10.84
CA PHE A 30 31.42 27.81 9.90
C PHE A 30 32.54 27.42 8.93
N LYS A 31 33.34 28.40 8.48
CA LYS A 31 34.55 28.14 7.66
C LYS A 31 35.62 27.31 8.41
N GLU A 32 35.79 27.58 9.70
CA GLU A 32 36.67 26.78 10.56
C GLU A 32 36.20 25.33 10.65
N ALA A 33 34.87 25.12 10.85
CA ALA A 33 34.28 23.79 10.89
C ALA A 33 34.45 23.05 9.56
N LEU A 34 34.30 23.76 8.41
CA LEU A 34 34.54 23.18 7.10
C LEU A 34 35.98 22.69 6.92
N ALA A 35 36.95 23.42 7.48
CA ALA A 35 38.38 23.07 7.41
C ALA A 35 38.68 21.79 8.22
N GLU A 36 37.88 21.44 9.23
CA GLU A 36 38.01 20.18 9.99
C GLU A 36 37.68 18.93 9.14
N GLY A 37 36.95 19.08 8.00
CA GLY A 37 36.62 17.99 7.06
C GLY A 37 35.64 16.95 7.56
N ALA A 38 34.98 17.18 8.71
CA ALA A 38 33.95 16.30 9.27
C ALA A 38 32.56 16.65 8.72
N PRO A 39 31.58 15.72 8.72
CA PRO A 39 30.19 16.04 8.42
C PRO A 39 29.65 17.13 9.36
N ILE A 40 28.97 18.13 8.78
CA ILE A 40 28.44 19.29 9.53
C ILE A 40 26.92 19.33 9.42
N THR A 41 26.23 19.38 10.56
CA THR A 41 24.80 19.69 10.61
C THR A 41 24.62 21.14 11.04
N VAL A 42 24.03 21.94 10.14
CA VAL A 42 23.68 23.35 10.38
C VAL A 42 22.24 23.44 10.81
N ALA A 43 21.98 23.94 12.01
CA ALA A 43 20.64 24.11 12.56
C ALA A 43 19.97 25.41 12.04
N CYS A 44 19.95 25.59 10.71
CA CYS A 44 19.33 26.69 10.00
C CYS A 44 19.04 26.25 8.56
N THR A 45 17.78 26.27 8.17
CA THR A 45 17.35 25.99 6.78
C THR A 45 17.20 27.22 5.93
N GLN A 46 16.87 28.38 6.54
CA GLN A 46 16.64 29.63 5.82
C GLN A 46 17.88 30.09 5.04
N GLU A 47 19.05 30.05 5.68
CA GLU A 47 20.32 30.47 5.08
C GLU A 47 21.12 29.31 4.48
N ALA A 48 20.48 28.16 4.23
CA ALA A 48 21.14 27.03 3.58
C ALA A 48 21.83 27.38 2.24
N PRO A 49 21.27 28.27 1.38
CA PRO A 49 21.97 28.70 0.15
C PRO A 49 23.34 29.33 0.44
N LEU A 50 23.42 30.27 1.39
CA LEU A 50 24.69 30.90 1.81
C LEU A 50 25.72 29.87 2.29
N PHE A 51 25.32 28.93 3.14
CA PHE A 51 26.24 27.93 3.66
C PHE A 51 26.72 26.95 2.55
N ARG A 52 25.89 26.64 1.56
CA ARG A 52 26.30 25.85 0.39
C ARG A 52 27.28 26.61 -0.50
N GLU A 53 27.03 27.89 -0.76
CA GLU A 53 27.94 28.76 -1.51
C GLU A 53 29.32 28.86 -0.84
N VAL A 54 29.36 29.08 0.48
CA VAL A 54 30.63 29.10 1.23
C VAL A 54 31.35 27.75 1.18
N ALA A 55 30.60 26.64 1.13
CA ALA A 55 31.13 25.29 1.07
C ALA A 55 31.56 24.85 -0.35
N GLU A 56 31.30 25.60 -1.40
CA GLU A 56 31.74 25.26 -2.78
C GLU A 56 33.27 25.09 -2.86
N ASN A 57 34.01 25.78 -2.01
CA ASN A 57 35.47 25.64 -1.91
C ASN A 57 35.92 24.40 -1.11
N ALA A 58 34.99 23.62 -0.54
CA ALA A 58 35.24 22.39 0.21
C ALA A 58 34.30 21.27 -0.27
N PRO A 59 34.44 20.77 -1.52
CA PRO A 59 33.49 19.86 -2.17
C PRO A 59 33.33 18.50 -1.46
N GLN A 60 34.27 18.13 -0.58
CA GLN A 60 34.21 16.92 0.25
C GLN A 60 33.34 17.12 1.51
N ALA A 61 32.93 18.35 1.84
CA ALA A 61 32.15 18.61 3.05
C ALA A 61 30.70 18.08 2.90
N GLN A 62 30.30 17.20 3.82
CA GLN A 62 28.93 16.73 3.91
C GLN A 62 28.12 17.70 4.79
N LEU A 63 27.21 18.45 4.17
CA LEU A 63 26.35 19.41 4.86
C LEU A 63 24.94 18.87 5.00
N THR A 64 24.42 18.92 6.22
CA THR A 64 23.02 18.65 6.54
C THR A 64 22.41 19.90 7.15
N PHE A 65 21.15 20.20 6.78
CA PHE A 65 20.42 21.35 7.31
C PHE A 65 19.18 20.86 8.06
N VAL A 66 18.93 21.50 9.22
CA VAL A 66 17.75 21.17 10.02
C VAL A 66 17.06 22.42 10.54
N ASN A 67 15.73 22.44 10.45
CA ASN A 67 14.92 23.50 11.01
C ASN A 67 14.66 23.20 12.50
N ILE A 68 15.25 24.00 13.38
CA ILE A 68 14.97 23.96 14.83
C ILE A 68 14.24 25.22 15.32
N ARG A 69 14.09 26.21 14.47
CA ARG A 69 13.50 27.50 14.81
C ARG A 69 11.97 27.39 14.83
N GLU A 70 11.37 27.07 13.69
CA GLU A 70 9.92 26.92 13.55
C GLU A 70 9.41 25.63 14.21
N THR A 71 10.21 24.57 14.20
CA THR A 71 9.81 23.29 14.77
C THR A 71 9.95 23.19 16.30
N GLY A 72 10.73 24.10 16.93
CA GLY A 72 10.98 24.05 18.37
C GLY A 72 11.21 25.39 19.05
N GLY A 73 12.07 26.24 18.47
CA GLY A 73 12.54 27.47 19.14
C GLY A 73 11.53 28.62 19.15
N TRP A 74 10.65 28.70 18.17
CA TRP A 74 9.55 29.66 18.13
C TRP A 74 8.28 29.03 18.71
N SER A 75 8.28 28.87 20.03
CA SER A 75 7.17 28.30 20.78
C SER A 75 7.12 28.98 22.14
N LYS A 76 5.92 29.05 22.74
CA LYS A 76 5.78 29.48 24.14
C LYS A 76 6.56 28.57 25.10
N ASP A 77 6.81 27.33 24.70
CA ASP A 77 7.55 26.31 25.47
C ASP A 77 9.04 26.26 25.09
N ALA A 78 9.57 27.29 24.41
CA ALA A 78 10.93 27.30 23.85
C ALA A 78 12.03 27.03 24.90
N ALA A 79 11.84 27.42 26.15
CA ALA A 79 12.78 27.17 27.25
C ALA A 79 12.95 25.66 27.53
N ALA A 80 11.92 24.84 27.26
CA ALA A 80 11.92 23.40 27.44
C ALA A 80 12.26 22.62 26.12
N ALA A 81 12.51 23.34 25.01
CA ALA A 81 12.69 22.73 23.70
C ALA A 81 14.12 22.21 23.42
N GLY A 82 15.05 22.31 24.38
CA GLY A 82 16.42 21.81 24.22
C GLY A 82 16.50 20.34 23.79
N PRO A 83 15.83 19.40 24.48
CA PRO A 83 15.78 18.00 24.08
C PRO A 83 15.21 17.78 22.68
N LYS A 84 14.17 18.54 22.27
CA LYS A 84 13.61 18.49 20.92
C LYS A 84 14.64 18.94 19.88
N ALA A 85 15.34 20.05 20.13
CA ALA A 85 16.37 20.54 19.22
C ALA A 85 17.50 19.50 19.03
N ALA A 86 17.95 18.87 20.12
CA ALA A 86 18.94 17.79 20.07
C ALA A 86 18.44 16.62 19.19
N ALA A 87 17.20 16.20 19.41
CA ALA A 87 16.57 15.08 18.67
C ALA A 87 16.47 15.36 17.17
N LEU A 88 16.02 16.57 16.80
CA LEU A 88 15.89 16.99 15.40
C LEU A 88 17.25 17.08 14.70
N ILE A 89 18.28 17.62 15.38
CA ILE A 89 19.66 17.68 14.86
C ILE A 89 20.20 16.27 14.61
N ALA A 90 20.06 15.37 15.57
CA ALA A 90 20.56 14.00 15.45
C ALA A 90 19.81 13.23 14.35
N ALA A 91 18.48 13.35 14.28
CA ALA A 91 17.66 12.68 13.27
C ALA A 91 17.93 13.19 11.84
N ALA A 92 18.33 14.46 11.69
CA ALA A 92 18.70 15.02 10.39
C ALA A 92 20.02 14.42 9.84
N GLY A 93 20.89 13.92 10.72
CA GLY A 93 22.13 13.26 10.34
C GLY A 93 21.97 11.79 9.89
N GLU A 94 20.77 11.22 9.93
CA GLU A 94 20.55 9.86 9.43
C GLU A 94 20.60 9.82 7.90
N ASP A 95 21.36 8.86 7.38
CA ASP A 95 21.50 8.66 5.94
C ASP A 95 20.19 8.29 5.28
N MET A 96 19.88 9.03 4.22
CA MET A 96 18.74 8.75 3.36
C MET A 96 19.22 8.06 2.08
N PRO A 97 18.67 6.90 1.71
CA PRO A 97 19.08 6.20 0.51
C PRO A 97 18.80 7.06 -0.74
N PRO A 98 19.61 6.91 -1.80
CA PRO A 98 19.40 7.63 -3.06
C PRO A 98 18.05 7.22 -3.67
N LEU A 99 17.39 8.20 -4.28
CA LEU A 99 16.08 8.03 -4.89
C LEU A 99 16.23 7.55 -6.33
N SER A 100 15.50 6.49 -6.71
CA SER A 100 15.33 6.13 -8.12
C SER A 100 14.31 7.05 -8.78
N LEU A 101 14.58 7.47 -10.00
CA LEU A 101 13.71 8.32 -10.79
C LEU A 101 13.00 7.52 -11.88
N VAL A 102 11.88 8.05 -12.33
CA VAL A 102 11.13 7.61 -13.50
C VAL A 102 11.02 8.82 -14.42
N THR A 103 11.44 8.66 -15.65
CA THR A 103 11.43 9.73 -16.66
C THR A 103 10.15 9.67 -17.47
N LEU A 104 9.48 10.81 -17.59
CA LEU A 104 8.32 11.05 -18.45
C LEU A 104 8.76 11.95 -19.60
N GLU A 105 8.40 11.59 -20.82
CA GLU A 105 8.75 12.37 -22.02
C GLU A 105 7.49 12.91 -22.67
N SER A 106 7.45 14.19 -22.99
CA SER A 106 6.36 14.86 -23.69
C SER A 106 6.89 15.61 -24.88
N SER A 107 6.42 15.25 -26.07
CA SER A 107 6.71 15.95 -27.33
C SER A 107 5.81 17.17 -27.53
N GLY A 108 4.82 17.38 -26.67
CA GLY A 108 3.90 18.50 -26.74
C GLY A 108 2.64 18.23 -27.58
N VAL A 109 2.32 16.96 -27.86
CA VAL A 109 1.05 16.59 -28.51
C VAL A 109 -0.09 16.78 -27.50
N ALA A 110 -0.92 17.79 -27.69
CA ALA A 110 -1.90 18.25 -26.72
C ALA A 110 -3.35 18.07 -27.20
N LEU A 111 -4.19 17.56 -26.33
CA LEU A 111 -5.63 17.58 -26.53
C LEU A 111 -6.25 18.68 -25.68
N VAL A 112 -6.91 19.66 -26.30
CA VAL A 112 -7.79 20.61 -25.62
C VAL A 112 -9.22 20.10 -25.71
N TYR A 113 -9.78 19.68 -24.57
CA TYR A 113 -11.12 19.11 -24.47
C TYR A 113 -12.07 20.13 -23.87
N GLY A 114 -13.09 20.56 -24.64
CA GLY A 114 -14.02 21.61 -24.20
C GLY A 114 -15.37 21.57 -24.90
N ARG A 115 -16.13 22.66 -24.79
CA ARG A 115 -17.50 22.77 -25.37
C ARG A 115 -17.70 23.93 -26.31
N ASP A 116 -16.93 24.99 -26.14
CA ASP A 116 -17.21 26.32 -26.69
C ASP A 116 -15.93 27.05 -27.12
N GLU A 117 -16.07 28.33 -27.36
CA GLU A 117 -14.98 29.22 -27.80
C GLU A 117 -13.80 29.26 -26.81
N ILE A 118 -14.02 29.01 -25.50
CA ILE A 118 -12.94 29.04 -24.48
C ILE A 118 -11.88 27.98 -24.80
N ALA A 119 -12.32 26.79 -25.26
CA ALA A 119 -11.38 25.74 -25.65
C ALA A 119 -10.58 26.12 -26.90
N ILE A 120 -11.20 26.83 -27.83
CA ILE A 120 -10.55 27.32 -29.06
C ILE A 120 -9.58 28.45 -28.75
N GLU A 121 -9.95 29.40 -27.89
CA GLU A 121 -9.07 30.47 -27.41
C GLU A 121 -7.85 29.91 -26.66
N ALA A 122 -8.07 28.94 -25.78
CA ALA A 122 -6.98 28.25 -25.09
C ALA A 122 -6.00 27.59 -26.09
N ALA A 123 -6.56 26.88 -27.08
CA ALA A 123 -5.78 26.26 -28.15
C ALA A 123 -4.98 27.27 -28.97
N GLN A 124 -5.57 28.41 -29.32
CA GLN A 124 -4.85 29.48 -30.05
C GLN A 124 -3.62 29.99 -29.32
N ARG A 125 -3.72 30.14 -28.01
CA ARG A 125 -2.64 30.65 -27.17
C ARG A 125 -1.51 29.65 -26.95
N LEU A 126 -1.77 28.37 -27.19
CA LEU A 126 -0.80 27.29 -27.05
C LEU A 126 -0.24 26.81 -28.38
N ALA A 127 -0.81 27.21 -29.52
CA ALA A 127 -0.49 26.69 -30.84
C ALA A 127 0.94 26.99 -31.32
N ASP A 128 1.64 27.96 -30.72
CA ASP A 128 3.05 28.27 -30.98
C ASP A 128 4.02 27.33 -30.22
N ARG A 129 3.52 26.57 -29.27
CA ARG A 129 4.32 25.72 -28.36
C ARG A 129 3.96 24.24 -28.41
N LEU A 130 2.71 23.92 -28.75
CA LEU A 130 2.15 22.57 -28.66
C LEU A 130 1.53 22.17 -30.00
N ASP A 131 1.60 20.87 -30.30
CA ASP A 131 0.83 20.26 -31.40
C ASP A 131 -0.57 19.94 -30.91
N ILE A 132 -1.53 20.79 -31.27
CA ILE A 132 -2.86 20.82 -30.64
C ILE A 132 -3.92 20.15 -31.51
N THR A 133 -4.74 19.37 -30.85
CA THR A 133 -6.08 18.97 -31.34
C THR A 133 -7.15 19.47 -30.38
N VAL A 134 -8.18 20.14 -30.87
CA VAL A 134 -9.37 20.53 -30.09
C VAL A 134 -10.46 19.48 -30.26
N LEU A 135 -11.00 18.96 -29.17
CA LEU A 135 -12.14 18.05 -29.15
C LEU A 135 -13.31 18.73 -28.41
N LEU A 136 -14.38 19.04 -29.15
CA LEU A 136 -15.57 19.68 -28.61
C LEU A 136 -16.62 18.63 -28.20
N THR A 137 -16.97 18.57 -26.93
CA THR A 137 -18.07 17.73 -26.44
C THR A 137 -19.36 18.54 -26.42
N LYS A 138 -20.39 18.05 -27.13
CA LYS A 138 -21.69 18.73 -27.24
C LYS A 138 -21.54 20.21 -27.60
N PRO A 139 -20.87 20.54 -28.71
CA PRO A 139 -20.61 21.91 -29.11
C PRO A 139 -21.89 22.71 -29.27
N GLY A 140 -21.92 23.95 -28.80
CA GLY A 140 -22.95 24.94 -29.05
C GLY A 140 -22.72 25.67 -30.38
N ASP A 141 -23.02 26.97 -30.40
CA ASP A 141 -22.84 27.82 -31.57
C ASP A 141 -21.40 28.35 -31.62
N VAL A 142 -20.47 27.47 -31.98
CA VAL A 142 -19.03 27.81 -32.14
C VAL A 142 -18.80 28.26 -33.57
N ALA A 143 -18.16 29.41 -33.77
CA ALA A 143 -17.86 29.97 -35.08
C ALA A 143 -16.71 29.23 -35.76
N PRO A 144 -16.80 28.96 -37.10
CA PRO A 144 -15.69 28.41 -37.86
C PRO A 144 -14.58 29.44 -38.00
N ARG A 145 -13.34 28.97 -37.84
CA ARG A 145 -12.16 29.85 -37.89
C ARG A 145 -11.80 30.22 -39.33
N ARG A 146 -11.12 31.35 -39.47
CA ARG A 146 -10.62 31.82 -40.80
C ARG A 146 -9.38 31.04 -41.24
N THR A 147 -8.55 30.61 -40.32
CA THR A 147 -7.34 29.79 -40.56
C THR A 147 -7.43 28.51 -39.73
N ASN A 148 -6.96 27.41 -40.29
CA ASN A 148 -6.90 26.11 -39.61
C ASN A 148 -5.46 25.87 -39.10
N GLU A 149 -5.13 26.44 -37.97
CA GLU A 149 -3.83 26.22 -37.29
C GLU A 149 -3.79 24.88 -36.56
N PHE A 150 -4.93 24.36 -36.18
CA PHE A 150 -5.09 23.06 -35.54
C PHE A 150 -6.45 22.45 -35.86
N PRO A 151 -6.60 21.11 -35.82
CA PRO A 151 -7.88 20.44 -36.03
C PRO A 151 -8.87 20.73 -34.90
N VAL A 152 -10.15 21.00 -35.28
CA VAL A 152 -11.26 21.13 -34.35
C VAL A 152 -12.25 20.01 -34.64
N LEU A 153 -12.42 19.07 -33.74
CA LEU A 153 -13.19 17.84 -33.87
C LEU A 153 -14.36 17.86 -32.90
N LYS A 154 -15.39 17.06 -33.20
CA LYS A 154 -16.46 16.79 -32.22
C LYS A 154 -16.28 15.40 -31.64
N GLY A 155 -16.56 15.24 -30.35
CA GLY A 155 -16.58 13.93 -29.70
C GLY A 155 -16.67 14.04 -28.19
N THR A 156 -16.99 12.93 -27.55
CA THR A 156 -17.03 12.81 -26.09
C THR A 156 -16.08 11.70 -25.67
N ILE A 157 -15.16 12.02 -24.77
CA ILE A 157 -14.21 11.04 -24.23
C ILE A 157 -15.01 10.09 -23.33
N ARG A 158 -15.08 8.81 -23.72
CA ARG A 158 -15.70 7.75 -22.93
C ARG A 158 -14.76 7.18 -21.89
N ASN A 159 -13.48 7.02 -22.25
CA ASN A 159 -12.44 6.50 -21.38
C ASN A 159 -11.10 7.16 -21.70
N ALA A 160 -10.34 7.45 -20.65
CA ALA A 160 -8.98 7.95 -20.74
C ALA A 160 -8.10 7.13 -19.79
N ARG A 161 -6.86 6.80 -20.20
CA ARG A 161 -5.85 6.13 -19.38
C ARG A 161 -4.47 6.61 -19.75
N GLY A 162 -3.48 6.34 -18.92
CA GLY A 162 -2.10 6.75 -19.17
C GLY A 162 -1.64 7.91 -18.29
N HIS A 163 -0.61 8.60 -18.73
CA HIS A 163 0.13 9.63 -18.00
C HIS A 163 0.73 10.65 -18.97
N LEU A 164 1.40 11.68 -18.47
CA LEU A 164 2.12 12.67 -19.28
C LEU A 164 3.05 11.96 -20.29
N GLY A 165 2.91 12.29 -21.55
CA GLY A 165 3.60 11.70 -22.70
C GLY A 165 2.92 10.46 -23.27
N GLN A 166 1.90 9.88 -22.60
CA GLN A 166 1.27 8.66 -23.08
C GLN A 166 -0.17 8.51 -22.57
N PHE A 167 -1.05 9.44 -22.95
CA PHE A 167 -2.48 9.25 -22.75
C PHE A 167 -3.09 8.51 -23.92
N GLU A 168 -3.99 7.57 -23.63
CA GLU A 168 -4.83 6.85 -24.58
C GLU A 168 -6.29 7.18 -24.33
N LEU A 169 -7.02 7.48 -25.39
CA LEU A 169 -8.39 7.96 -25.36
C LEU A 169 -9.31 7.07 -26.17
N SER A 170 -10.51 6.81 -25.68
CA SER A 170 -11.63 6.25 -26.44
C SER A 170 -12.71 7.32 -26.54
N ILE A 171 -13.12 7.62 -27.77
CA ILE A 171 -13.98 8.76 -28.09
C ILE A 171 -15.25 8.25 -28.78
N ASP A 172 -16.40 8.65 -28.26
CA ASP A 172 -17.71 8.41 -28.86
C ASP A 172 -18.25 9.71 -29.47
N ASP A 173 -19.23 9.58 -30.35
CA ASP A 173 -19.83 10.70 -31.10
C ASP A 173 -18.77 11.51 -31.90
N TYR A 174 -17.70 10.84 -32.34
CA TYR A 174 -16.60 11.47 -33.08
C TYR A 174 -17.06 11.88 -34.48
N ALA A 175 -16.85 13.16 -34.84
CA ALA A 175 -17.16 13.67 -36.17
C ALA A 175 -16.18 14.79 -36.58
N LEU A 176 -15.94 14.85 -37.91
CA LEU A 176 -15.14 15.90 -38.53
C LEU A 176 -16.04 17.12 -38.82
N PRO A 177 -15.49 18.36 -38.79
CA PRO A 177 -16.22 19.53 -39.19
C PRO A 177 -16.52 19.50 -40.70
N SER A 178 -17.72 19.98 -41.09
CA SER A 178 -18.09 20.13 -42.46
C SER A 178 -17.33 21.32 -43.10
N PRO A 179 -16.69 21.17 -44.26
CA PRO A 179 -16.04 22.27 -44.97
C PRO A 179 -16.98 23.42 -45.31
N SER A 180 -18.30 23.18 -45.36
CA SER A 180 -19.31 24.19 -45.69
C SER A 180 -19.88 24.93 -44.48
N SER A 181 -19.25 24.83 -43.30
CA SER A 181 -19.61 25.57 -42.10
C SER A 181 -19.50 27.08 -42.35
N ARG A 182 -20.55 27.88 -42.01
CA ARG A 182 -20.56 29.35 -42.22
C ARG A 182 -20.67 30.12 -40.91
N ALA A 183 -21.86 30.21 -40.33
CA ALA A 183 -22.11 30.96 -39.09
C ALA A 183 -21.70 30.17 -37.87
N LYS A 184 -21.80 28.84 -37.91
CA LYS A 184 -21.35 27.93 -36.86
C LYS A 184 -20.75 26.67 -37.45
N LEU A 185 -19.91 25.98 -36.65
CA LEU A 185 -19.37 24.69 -36.99
C LEU A 185 -20.50 23.65 -37.12
N VAL A 186 -20.55 23.02 -38.25
CA VAL A 186 -21.44 21.87 -38.52
C VAL A 186 -20.53 20.65 -38.64
N PHE A 187 -20.93 19.56 -38.01
CA PHE A 187 -20.16 18.31 -38.00
C PHE A 187 -20.86 17.27 -38.89
N GLY A 188 -20.10 16.43 -39.54
CA GLY A 188 -20.57 15.32 -40.35
C GLY A 188 -21.20 14.19 -39.51
N SER A 189 -21.40 13.03 -40.17
CA SER A 189 -21.89 11.82 -39.48
C SER A 189 -20.90 11.39 -38.36
N SER A 190 -21.41 11.14 -37.18
CA SER A 190 -20.60 10.70 -36.05
C SER A 190 -20.41 9.18 -35.99
N ARG A 191 -19.34 8.74 -35.35
CA ARG A 191 -19.04 7.34 -35.07
C ARG A 191 -18.58 7.18 -33.61
N ASN A 192 -18.81 6.00 -33.04
CA ASN A 192 -18.34 5.64 -31.70
C ASN A 192 -17.07 4.79 -31.75
N GLY A 193 -16.33 4.77 -30.64
CA GLY A 193 -15.15 3.92 -30.47
C GLY A 193 -13.92 4.40 -31.25
N ALA A 194 -13.84 5.68 -31.62
CA ALA A 194 -12.58 6.24 -32.15
C ALA A 194 -11.52 6.26 -31.05
N THR A 195 -10.26 6.00 -31.42
CA THR A 195 -9.11 6.03 -30.51
C THR A 195 -8.14 7.13 -30.89
N SER A 196 -7.48 7.71 -29.88
CA SER A 196 -6.43 8.72 -30.08
C SER A 196 -5.43 8.62 -28.93
N THR A 197 -4.23 9.15 -29.18
CA THR A 197 -3.17 9.31 -28.18
C THR A 197 -2.73 10.76 -28.11
N CYS A 198 -2.28 11.23 -26.95
CA CYS A 198 -1.68 12.52 -26.76
C CYS A 198 -0.75 12.52 -25.55
N ASP A 199 0.12 13.52 -25.45
CA ASP A 199 1.07 13.67 -24.35
C ASP A 199 0.43 14.34 -23.15
N LEU A 200 -0.47 15.30 -23.37
CA LEU A 200 -1.18 16.02 -22.33
C LEU A 200 -2.62 16.35 -22.71
N ILE A 201 -3.45 16.56 -21.69
CA ILE A 201 -4.87 16.90 -21.85
C ILE A 201 -5.17 18.17 -21.06
N LEU A 202 -5.70 19.20 -21.74
CA LEU A 202 -6.29 20.38 -21.11
C LEU A 202 -7.81 20.25 -21.14
N ASP A 203 -8.41 19.92 -20.00
CA ASP A 203 -9.86 19.71 -19.86
C ASP A 203 -10.57 20.98 -19.41
N LEU A 204 -11.25 21.64 -20.34
CA LEU A 204 -12.12 22.80 -20.15
C LEU A 204 -13.60 22.43 -20.42
N SER A 205 -13.95 21.16 -20.34
CA SER A 205 -15.33 20.70 -20.64
C SER A 205 -16.36 21.11 -19.58
N GLY A 206 -15.91 21.41 -18.36
CA GLY A 206 -16.80 21.63 -17.21
C GLY A 206 -17.62 20.40 -16.82
N GLY A 207 -17.30 19.23 -17.39
CA GLY A 207 -17.95 17.94 -17.10
C GLY A 207 -17.36 17.20 -15.92
N THR A 208 -17.65 15.90 -15.81
CA THR A 208 -16.97 15.03 -14.82
C THR A 208 -15.50 14.86 -15.20
N PRO A 209 -14.56 14.89 -14.23
CA PRO A 209 -13.15 14.63 -14.50
C PRO A 209 -12.95 13.28 -15.18
N LEU A 210 -11.99 13.20 -16.10
CA LEU A 210 -11.66 11.95 -16.81
C LEU A 210 -10.99 10.91 -15.90
N PHE A 211 -10.41 11.35 -14.79
CA PHE A 211 -9.71 10.52 -13.81
C PHE A 211 -10.26 10.76 -12.40
N PRO A 212 -10.43 9.72 -11.56
CA PRO A 212 -10.98 9.86 -10.21
C PRO A 212 -10.18 10.85 -9.33
N ALA A 213 -8.86 10.71 -9.29
CA ALA A 213 -7.96 11.62 -8.58
C ALA A 213 -7.21 12.51 -9.59
N HIS A 214 -7.96 13.35 -10.28
CA HIS A 214 -7.47 14.15 -11.41
C HIS A 214 -6.33 15.09 -11.04
N GLU A 215 -6.32 15.65 -9.84
CA GLU A 215 -5.26 16.52 -9.32
C GLU A 215 -3.92 15.79 -9.16
N LEU A 216 -3.95 14.46 -9.05
CA LEU A 216 -2.77 13.61 -8.90
C LEU A 216 -2.29 13.00 -10.22
N ARG A 217 -2.85 13.43 -11.38
CA ARG A 217 -2.51 12.88 -12.69
C ARG A 217 -1.62 13.86 -13.47
N PRO A 218 -0.29 13.66 -13.52
CA PRO A 218 0.60 14.51 -14.31
C PRO A 218 0.18 14.55 -15.79
N GLY A 219 0.14 15.75 -16.38
CA GLY A 219 -0.26 15.95 -17.77
C GLY A 219 -1.76 16.06 -18.03
N TYR A 220 -2.61 15.82 -17.02
CA TYR A 220 -4.03 16.12 -17.10
C TYR A 220 -4.34 17.40 -16.31
N LEU A 221 -4.54 18.48 -17.05
CA LEU A 221 -4.85 19.80 -16.50
C LEU A 221 -6.34 20.07 -16.66
N ARG A 222 -7.00 20.50 -15.59
CA ARG A 222 -8.44 20.74 -15.60
C ARG A 222 -8.80 22.07 -14.95
N ALA A 223 -9.65 22.84 -15.63
CA ALA A 223 -10.21 24.07 -15.09
C ALA A 223 -11.73 24.15 -15.38
N ASP A 224 -12.48 24.78 -14.47
CA ASP A 224 -13.87 25.19 -14.78
C ASP A 224 -13.79 26.30 -15.82
N PRO A 225 -14.42 26.16 -17.00
CA PRO A 225 -14.38 27.19 -18.03
C PRO A 225 -14.99 28.53 -17.59
N ARG A 226 -15.75 28.59 -16.50
CA ARG A 226 -16.30 29.81 -15.93
C ARG A 226 -15.31 30.56 -15.01
N ASP A 227 -14.29 29.87 -14.53
CA ASP A 227 -13.20 30.47 -13.72
C ASP A 227 -12.04 30.86 -14.62
N LYS A 228 -12.02 32.13 -15.06
CA LYS A 228 -10.99 32.66 -15.94
C LYS A 228 -9.58 32.52 -15.35
N ALA A 229 -9.43 32.72 -14.02
CA ALA A 229 -8.12 32.62 -13.38
C ALA A 229 -7.60 31.17 -13.37
N ALA A 230 -8.48 30.20 -13.14
CA ALA A 230 -8.13 28.77 -13.24
C ALA A 230 -7.78 28.36 -14.69
N VAL A 231 -8.53 28.86 -15.68
CA VAL A 231 -8.23 28.63 -17.10
C VAL A 231 -6.86 29.21 -17.48
N GLU A 232 -6.56 30.44 -17.06
CA GLU A 232 -5.26 31.08 -17.32
C GLU A 232 -4.09 30.27 -16.73
N ARG A 233 -4.21 29.82 -15.50
CA ARG A 233 -3.20 28.95 -14.86
C ARG A 233 -3.02 27.66 -15.64
N ALA A 234 -4.12 26.97 -15.97
CA ALA A 234 -4.07 25.71 -16.69
C ALA A 234 -3.43 25.84 -18.09
N ILE A 235 -3.65 26.96 -18.79
CA ILE A 235 -3.00 27.27 -20.07
C ILE A 235 -1.48 27.47 -19.86
N ALA A 236 -1.09 28.26 -18.85
CA ALA A 236 0.31 28.50 -18.55
C ALA A 236 1.03 27.20 -18.18
N ASP A 237 0.43 26.37 -17.36
CA ASP A 237 0.96 25.06 -16.95
C ASP A 237 1.10 24.11 -18.17
N ALA A 238 0.07 24.05 -19.05
CA ALA A 238 0.12 23.23 -20.26
C ALA A 238 1.29 23.60 -21.18
N GLY A 239 1.54 24.89 -21.37
CA GLY A 239 2.64 25.39 -22.19
C GLY A 239 4.04 25.04 -21.66
N GLY A 240 4.16 24.65 -20.40
CA GLY A 240 5.40 24.20 -19.75
C GLY A 240 5.64 22.69 -19.84
N LEU A 241 4.68 21.89 -20.34
CA LEU A 241 4.76 20.43 -20.31
C LEU A 241 5.37 19.82 -21.61
N VAL A 242 6.45 20.40 -22.11
CA VAL A 242 7.23 19.88 -23.25
C VAL A 242 8.65 19.56 -22.77
N GLY A 243 9.14 18.37 -23.07
CA GLY A 243 10.47 17.92 -22.70
C GLY A 243 10.47 16.67 -21.82
N THR A 244 11.53 16.54 -21.06
CA THR A 244 11.78 15.39 -20.18
C THR A 244 11.56 15.78 -18.72
N PHE A 245 10.76 15.00 -18.01
CA PHE A 245 10.38 15.26 -16.63
C PHE A 245 10.71 14.05 -15.75
N ASP A 246 11.58 14.23 -14.79
CA ASP A 246 11.94 13.20 -13.84
C ASP A 246 11.03 13.28 -12.60
N LYS A 247 10.48 12.16 -12.20
CA LYS A 247 9.72 12.04 -10.96
C LYS A 247 10.23 10.87 -10.11
N PRO A 248 10.06 10.92 -8.80
CA PRO A 248 10.42 9.82 -7.93
C PRO A 248 9.70 8.51 -8.26
N ARG A 249 10.43 7.39 -8.22
CA ARG A 249 9.81 6.07 -8.09
C ARG A 249 9.40 5.89 -6.64
N PHE A 250 8.15 6.18 -6.33
CA PHE A 250 7.64 6.19 -4.96
C PHE A 250 7.50 4.82 -4.32
N VAL A 251 7.29 3.77 -5.11
CA VAL A 251 7.00 2.42 -4.61
C VAL A 251 7.88 1.40 -5.31
N ASN A 252 8.57 0.58 -4.52
CA ASN A 252 9.23 -0.63 -4.97
C ASN A 252 8.24 -1.80 -4.81
N PHE A 253 8.26 -2.74 -5.76
CA PHE A 253 7.36 -3.89 -5.74
C PHE A 253 8.10 -5.19 -6.00
N GLU A 254 7.92 -6.18 -5.10
CA GLU A 254 8.47 -7.53 -5.19
C GLU A 254 7.33 -8.55 -5.41
N PRO A 255 7.13 -9.01 -6.66
CA PRO A 255 6.00 -9.89 -7.01
C PRO A 255 5.99 -11.21 -6.25
N SER A 256 7.15 -11.76 -5.90
CA SER A 256 7.28 -13.05 -5.20
C SER A 256 6.64 -13.06 -3.81
N LEU A 257 6.57 -11.88 -3.15
CA LEU A 257 5.96 -11.70 -1.85
C LEU A 257 4.45 -11.41 -1.92
N CYS A 258 3.90 -11.18 -3.13
CA CYS A 258 2.52 -10.74 -3.27
C CYS A 258 1.52 -11.85 -2.96
N ALA A 259 0.53 -11.54 -2.13
CA ALA A 259 -0.55 -12.45 -1.74
C ALA A 259 -1.86 -12.22 -2.55
N HIS A 260 -1.76 -11.62 -3.75
CA HIS A 260 -2.93 -11.25 -4.53
C HIS A 260 -3.75 -12.45 -4.99
N SER A 261 -3.10 -13.42 -5.60
CA SER A 261 -3.82 -14.58 -6.17
C SER A 261 -2.93 -15.84 -6.16
N ARG A 262 -3.57 -17.02 -6.17
CA ARG A 262 -2.94 -18.32 -6.47
C ARG A 262 -3.96 -19.21 -7.17
N SER A 263 -3.55 -19.89 -8.23
CA SER A 263 -4.40 -20.82 -8.99
C SER A 263 -5.75 -20.18 -9.41
N SER A 264 -5.73 -18.93 -9.87
CA SER A 264 -6.92 -18.15 -10.27
C SER A 264 -7.90 -17.86 -9.12
N ILE A 265 -7.52 -18.08 -7.87
CA ILE A 265 -8.31 -17.68 -6.69
C ILE A 265 -7.75 -16.36 -6.17
N THR A 266 -8.59 -15.34 -6.10
CA THR A 266 -8.21 -14.03 -5.55
C THR A 266 -8.12 -14.09 -4.02
N GLY A 267 -7.02 -13.61 -3.49
CA GLY A 267 -6.78 -13.45 -2.06
C GLY A 267 -6.77 -11.98 -1.64
N CYS A 268 -5.59 -11.37 -1.53
CA CYS A 268 -5.41 -9.99 -1.07
C CYS A 268 -5.69 -8.96 -2.18
N THR A 269 -6.59 -8.00 -1.92
CA THR A 269 -6.91 -6.88 -2.82
C THR A 269 -6.59 -5.51 -2.22
N ARG A 270 -6.03 -5.45 -1.02
CA ARG A 270 -5.89 -4.23 -0.21
C ARG A 270 -5.33 -3.02 -0.96
N CYS A 271 -4.28 -3.21 -1.75
CA CYS A 271 -3.64 -2.12 -2.51
C CYS A 271 -4.45 -1.72 -3.76
N LEU A 272 -5.18 -2.66 -4.37
CA LEU A 272 -6.05 -2.40 -5.52
C LEU A 272 -7.22 -1.49 -5.13
N ASP A 273 -7.83 -1.77 -3.97
CA ASP A 273 -9.03 -1.07 -3.49
C ASP A 273 -8.74 0.38 -3.05
N LEU A 274 -7.45 0.73 -2.86
CA LEU A 274 -7.02 2.01 -2.29
C LEU A 274 -6.28 2.93 -3.27
N CYS A 275 -5.89 2.45 -4.45
CA CYS A 275 -5.09 3.25 -5.36
C CYS A 275 -5.92 4.38 -6.00
N PRO A 276 -5.71 5.67 -5.63
CA PRO A 276 -6.55 6.76 -6.10
C PRO A 276 -6.37 7.04 -7.61
N THR A 277 -5.18 6.73 -8.13
CA THR A 277 -4.85 6.99 -9.55
C THR A 277 -5.07 5.78 -10.46
N GLY A 278 -5.42 4.61 -9.90
CA GLY A 278 -5.52 3.37 -10.69
C GLY A 278 -4.18 2.86 -11.22
N ALA A 279 -3.05 3.24 -10.59
CA ALA A 279 -1.73 2.76 -10.96
C ALA A 279 -1.50 1.27 -10.67
N ILE A 280 -2.39 0.64 -9.90
CA ILE A 280 -2.25 -0.77 -9.49
C ILE A 280 -3.31 -1.60 -10.20
N THR A 281 -2.88 -2.64 -10.90
CA THR A 281 -3.76 -3.57 -11.64
C THR A 281 -3.43 -5.02 -11.33
N PRO A 282 -4.41 -5.95 -11.40
CA PRO A 282 -4.13 -7.38 -11.33
C PRO A 282 -3.20 -7.84 -12.45
N ASN A 283 -2.22 -8.70 -12.10
CA ASN A 283 -1.30 -9.31 -13.05
C ASN A 283 -0.97 -10.75 -12.63
N GLY A 284 -1.81 -11.69 -13.05
CA GLY A 284 -1.67 -13.11 -12.70
C GLY A 284 -1.76 -13.35 -11.18
N ASN A 285 -0.72 -13.92 -10.60
CA ASN A 285 -0.66 -14.19 -9.15
C ASN A 285 -0.27 -12.98 -8.31
N ALA A 286 0.17 -11.90 -8.92
CA ALA A 286 0.57 -10.66 -8.26
C ALA A 286 -0.25 -9.48 -8.81
N VAL A 287 0.05 -8.28 -8.35
CA VAL A 287 -0.38 -7.03 -8.97
C VAL A 287 0.78 -6.44 -9.79
N ALA A 288 0.48 -5.53 -10.71
CA ALA A 288 1.46 -4.65 -11.34
C ALA A 288 1.25 -3.23 -10.83
N ILE A 289 2.34 -2.49 -10.64
CA ILE A 289 2.30 -1.08 -10.22
C ILE A 289 2.98 -0.25 -11.31
N ASP A 290 2.19 0.60 -11.98
CA ASP A 290 2.69 1.54 -12.97
C ASP A 290 3.33 2.74 -12.27
N ALA A 291 4.65 2.85 -12.35
CA ALA A 291 5.41 3.92 -11.73
C ALA A 291 5.14 5.28 -12.39
N ASN A 292 4.77 5.31 -13.68
CA ASN A 292 4.47 6.55 -14.40
C ASN A 292 3.13 7.15 -13.96
N VAL A 293 2.16 6.29 -13.62
CA VAL A 293 0.83 6.68 -13.13
C VAL A 293 0.82 6.91 -11.61
N CYS A 294 1.72 6.27 -10.86
CA CYS A 294 1.77 6.33 -9.40
C CYS A 294 2.00 7.77 -8.90
N ALA A 295 1.12 8.30 -8.06
CA ALA A 295 1.23 9.66 -7.50
C ALA A 295 1.97 9.72 -6.14
N GLY A 296 2.45 8.61 -5.62
CA GLY A 296 3.27 8.60 -4.40
C GLY A 296 2.53 8.73 -3.07
N CYS A 297 1.21 8.51 -3.03
CA CYS A 297 0.44 8.63 -1.78
C CYS A 297 0.85 7.64 -0.68
N GLY A 298 1.50 6.52 -0.99
CA GLY A 298 2.04 5.55 -0.03
C GLY A 298 1.05 4.58 0.60
N SER A 299 -0.26 4.76 0.42
CA SER A 299 -1.30 3.90 1.02
C SER A 299 -1.12 2.40 0.71
N CYS A 300 -0.69 2.07 -0.53
CA CYS A 300 -0.45 0.68 -0.92
C CYS A 300 0.69 0.02 -0.13
N ALA A 301 1.75 0.77 0.18
CA ALA A 301 2.87 0.28 0.98
C ALA A 301 2.48 0.13 2.46
N SER A 302 1.71 1.08 3.02
CA SER A 302 1.26 1.00 4.42
C SER A 302 0.38 -0.22 4.68
N VAL A 303 -0.58 -0.51 3.76
CA VAL A 303 -1.51 -1.65 3.92
C VAL A 303 -0.97 -2.99 3.44
N CYS A 304 0.16 -3.02 2.72
CA CYS A 304 0.72 -4.28 2.23
C CYS A 304 1.18 -5.16 3.41
N PRO A 305 0.53 -6.30 3.66
CA PRO A 305 0.82 -7.08 4.85
C PRO A 305 2.09 -7.93 4.71
N THR A 306 2.55 -8.16 3.49
CA THR A 306 3.76 -8.93 3.18
C THR A 306 4.97 -8.06 2.93
N GLY A 307 4.77 -6.76 2.66
CA GLY A 307 5.84 -5.87 2.21
C GLY A 307 6.20 -6.02 0.73
N ALA A 308 5.38 -6.73 -0.07
CA ALA A 308 5.54 -6.78 -1.52
C ALA A 308 5.55 -5.39 -2.16
N ALA A 309 4.68 -4.50 -1.71
CA ALA A 309 4.75 -3.07 -2.00
C ALA A 309 5.44 -2.37 -0.82
N SER A 310 6.53 -1.66 -1.08
CA SER A 310 7.29 -0.90 -0.09
C SER A 310 7.52 0.53 -0.57
N TYR A 311 7.44 1.49 0.34
CA TYR A 311 7.63 2.90 0.01
C TYR A 311 9.12 3.23 -0.10
N ALA A 312 9.49 4.12 -1.04
CA ALA A 312 10.89 4.43 -1.35
C ALA A 312 11.31 5.85 -0.94
N LEU A 313 10.38 6.76 -0.64
CA LEU A 313 10.66 8.19 -0.37
C LEU A 313 10.08 8.70 0.97
N PRO A 314 10.81 8.60 2.07
CA PRO A 314 11.91 7.70 2.31
C PRO A 314 11.44 6.24 2.43
N SER A 315 12.38 5.30 2.36
CA SER A 315 12.07 3.90 2.66
C SER A 315 11.67 3.73 4.13
N ALA A 316 10.83 2.72 4.41
CA ALA A 316 10.32 2.49 5.76
C ALA A 316 11.45 2.29 6.79
N ASP A 317 12.52 1.59 6.43
CA ASP A 317 13.67 1.38 7.30
C ASP A 317 14.45 2.68 7.57
N ALA A 318 14.61 3.55 6.58
CA ALA A 318 15.23 4.87 6.77
C ALA A 318 14.37 5.77 7.67
N LEU A 319 13.05 5.78 7.45
CA LEU A 319 12.11 6.51 8.31
C LEU A 319 12.15 6.00 9.76
N MET A 320 12.18 4.68 9.94
CA MET A 320 12.25 4.08 11.28
C MET A 320 13.61 4.31 11.97
N ARG A 321 14.71 4.35 11.23
CA ARG A 321 16.02 4.77 11.79
C ARG A 321 15.95 6.21 12.30
N ARG A 322 15.40 7.13 11.48
CA ARG A 322 15.20 8.52 11.92
C ARG A 322 14.30 8.63 13.14
N LEU A 323 13.18 7.89 13.17
CA LEU A 323 12.28 7.83 14.33
C LEU A 323 12.98 7.32 15.58
N ARG A 324 13.77 6.25 15.46
CA ARG A 324 14.57 5.70 16.55
C ARG A 324 15.56 6.74 17.09
N THR A 325 16.34 7.35 16.22
CA THR A 325 17.33 8.37 16.59
C THR A 325 16.65 9.58 17.22
N LEU A 326 15.52 10.04 16.67
CA LEU A 326 14.70 11.12 17.21
C LEU A 326 14.30 10.85 18.66
N LEU A 327 13.65 9.72 18.94
CA LEU A 327 13.13 9.39 20.27
C LEU A 327 14.23 9.09 21.28
N GLN A 328 15.26 8.32 20.90
CA GLN A 328 16.37 7.99 21.78
C GLN A 328 17.18 9.24 22.15
N THR A 329 17.44 10.13 21.18
CA THR A 329 18.16 11.38 21.45
C THR A 329 17.34 12.31 22.32
N TYR A 330 16.02 12.43 22.06
CA TYR A 330 15.13 13.23 22.89
C TYR A 330 15.19 12.83 24.37
N ARG A 331 15.07 11.53 24.65
CA ARG A 331 15.18 11.00 26.04
C ARG A 331 16.57 11.21 26.63
N LYS A 332 17.64 10.94 25.88
CA LYS A 332 19.02 11.14 26.31
C LYS A 332 19.31 12.60 26.67
N ALA A 333 18.68 13.53 25.96
CA ALA A 333 18.79 14.96 26.23
C ALA A 333 17.95 15.44 27.44
N GLY A 334 17.14 14.55 28.05
CA GLY A 334 16.31 14.84 29.22
C GLY A 334 14.84 15.14 28.91
N GLY A 335 14.36 14.82 27.69
CA GLY A 335 12.97 14.95 27.32
C GLY A 335 12.09 13.79 27.85
N SER A 336 10.81 14.08 28.12
CA SER A 336 9.78 13.12 28.54
C SER A 336 8.49 13.31 27.74
N ASP A 337 7.57 12.37 27.83
CA ASP A 337 6.22 12.43 27.25
C ASP A 337 6.19 12.74 25.74
N ALA A 338 7.12 12.14 24.98
CA ALA A 338 7.30 12.40 23.57
C ALA A 338 6.08 12.02 22.74
N VAL A 339 5.55 12.95 21.95
CA VAL A 339 4.54 12.72 20.93
C VAL A 339 5.18 12.94 19.56
N VAL A 340 5.11 11.95 18.68
CA VAL A 340 5.62 12.08 17.31
C VAL A 340 4.53 12.64 16.41
N LEU A 341 4.79 13.78 15.77
CA LEU A 341 3.90 14.40 14.79
C LEU A 341 4.40 14.09 13.37
N PHE A 342 3.74 13.14 12.70
CA PHE A 342 4.00 12.87 11.28
C PHE A 342 3.32 13.94 10.43
N HIS A 343 4.06 14.56 9.52
CA HIS A 343 3.55 15.60 8.64
C HIS A 343 4.21 15.53 7.26
N ASP A 344 3.53 16.00 6.23
CA ASP A 344 4.09 16.13 4.89
C ASP A 344 4.92 17.43 4.72
N GLY A 345 5.60 17.55 3.59
CA GLY A 345 6.44 18.69 3.26
C GLY A 345 5.74 19.83 2.56
N GLU A 346 4.43 19.70 2.27
CA GLU A 346 3.65 20.77 1.65
C GLU A 346 2.72 21.44 2.67
N HIS A 347 1.67 20.74 3.03
CA HIS A 347 0.65 21.24 3.96
C HIS A 347 1.12 21.25 5.42
N GLY A 348 1.69 20.14 5.89
CA GLY A 348 2.07 19.99 7.30
C GLY A 348 3.22 20.91 7.68
N GLU A 349 4.21 21.07 6.81
CA GLU A 349 5.33 21.98 7.04
C GLU A 349 4.85 23.43 7.08
N ASP A 350 3.98 23.85 6.14
CA ASP A 350 3.43 25.20 6.08
C ASP A 350 2.61 25.54 7.33
N ILE A 351 1.78 24.62 7.83
CA ILE A 351 0.99 24.84 9.05
C ILE A 351 1.90 24.96 10.28
N ILE A 352 2.93 24.11 10.41
CA ILE A 352 3.89 24.19 11.51
C ILE A 352 4.64 25.52 11.47
N ASP A 353 5.06 25.97 10.30
CA ASP A 353 5.72 27.25 10.12
C ASP A 353 4.79 28.42 10.48
N ALA A 354 3.53 28.39 10.03
CA ALA A 354 2.54 29.41 10.36
C ALA A 354 2.26 29.42 11.87
N LEU A 355 2.10 28.26 12.51
CA LEU A 355 1.91 28.14 13.95
C LEU A 355 3.08 28.74 14.74
N ALA A 356 4.32 28.52 14.28
CA ALA A 356 5.50 29.06 14.94
C ALA A 356 5.66 30.59 14.75
N ARG A 357 5.28 31.12 13.59
CA ARG A 357 5.45 32.54 13.25
C ARG A 357 4.35 33.45 13.80
N PHE A 358 3.13 32.95 13.85
CA PHE A 358 1.93 33.74 14.13
C PHE A 358 1.15 33.23 15.34
N GLY A 359 1.45 32.03 15.85
CA GLY A 359 0.78 31.41 16.99
C GLY A 359 1.74 31.07 18.13
N GLU A 360 1.38 30.04 18.90
CA GLU A 360 2.14 29.61 20.09
C GLU A 360 3.29 28.63 19.80
N GLY A 361 3.47 28.21 18.56
CA GLY A 361 4.42 27.16 18.16
C GLY A 361 4.05 25.76 18.66
N LEU A 362 4.83 24.75 18.28
CA LEU A 362 4.60 23.38 18.72
C LEU A 362 4.96 23.18 20.20
N PRO A 363 4.19 22.36 20.97
CA PRO A 363 4.56 21.96 22.32
C PRO A 363 5.96 21.37 22.39
N ALA A 364 6.70 21.60 23.49
CA ALA A 364 8.09 21.16 23.61
C ALA A 364 8.30 19.65 23.47
N ASN A 365 7.31 18.84 23.85
CA ASN A 365 7.33 17.38 23.77
C ASN A 365 6.77 16.82 22.45
N VAL A 366 6.28 17.65 21.54
CA VAL A 366 5.83 17.23 20.21
C VAL A 366 6.99 17.29 19.24
N LEU A 367 7.36 16.12 18.71
CA LEU A 367 8.52 15.93 17.84
C LEU A 367 8.04 15.79 16.39
N PRO A 368 8.17 16.81 15.54
CA PRO A 368 7.78 16.73 14.15
C PRO A 368 8.72 15.78 13.38
N LEU A 369 8.13 14.87 12.61
CA LEU A 369 8.82 13.94 11.72
C LEU A 369 8.23 14.02 10.32
N ARG A 370 8.99 14.65 9.42
CA ARG A 370 8.57 14.82 8.03
C ARG A 370 8.61 13.51 7.26
N VAL A 371 7.51 13.26 6.55
CA VAL A 371 7.32 12.18 5.58
C VAL A 371 6.96 12.78 4.22
N ASN A 372 7.00 12.00 3.14
CA ASN A 372 6.53 12.51 1.84
C ASN A 372 5.01 12.66 1.82
N GLU A 373 4.31 11.62 2.27
CA GLU A 373 2.85 11.62 2.44
C GLU A 373 2.49 10.88 3.73
N VAL A 374 1.58 11.44 4.52
CA VAL A 374 1.24 10.85 5.83
C VAL A 374 0.60 9.46 5.70
N THR A 375 -0.06 9.18 4.59
CA THR A 375 -0.68 7.89 4.31
C THR A 375 0.32 6.74 4.03
N GLN A 376 1.62 7.04 3.94
CA GLN A 376 2.68 6.00 3.93
C GLN A 376 2.92 5.39 5.30
N VAL A 377 2.48 6.05 6.39
CA VAL A 377 2.73 5.60 7.76
C VAL A 377 1.88 4.36 8.07
N GLY A 378 2.55 3.21 8.13
CA GLY A 378 1.93 1.91 8.39
C GLY A 378 1.98 1.49 9.86
N PRO A 379 1.35 0.36 10.20
CA PRO A 379 1.33 -0.17 11.57
C PRO A 379 2.72 -0.40 12.15
N GLU A 380 3.71 -0.77 11.33
CA GLU A 380 5.10 -0.97 11.73
C GLU A 380 5.75 0.32 12.25
N ILE A 381 5.46 1.44 11.60
CA ILE A 381 6.00 2.75 11.97
C ILE A 381 5.30 3.25 13.23
N ILE A 382 3.97 3.14 13.29
CA ILE A 382 3.17 3.56 14.44
C ILE A 382 3.56 2.77 15.69
N ALA A 383 3.63 1.45 15.61
CA ALA A 383 4.03 0.59 16.74
C ALA A 383 5.47 0.90 17.22
N SER A 384 6.37 1.27 16.30
CA SER A 384 7.75 1.63 16.62
C SER A 384 7.85 2.92 17.43
N VAL A 385 6.89 3.86 17.30
CA VAL A 385 6.85 5.06 18.16
C VAL A 385 6.84 4.64 19.63
N PHE A 386 5.95 3.72 20.00
CA PHE A 386 5.78 3.27 21.37
C PHE A 386 6.91 2.32 21.82
N ALA A 387 7.37 1.46 20.92
CA ALA A 387 8.53 0.59 21.22
C ALA A 387 9.79 1.41 21.53
N TYR A 388 10.01 2.52 20.83
CA TYR A 388 11.15 3.42 21.10
C TYR A 388 10.90 4.44 22.22
N GLY A 389 9.78 4.36 22.93
CA GLY A 389 9.49 5.16 24.11
C GLY A 389 8.70 6.45 23.84
N GLY A 390 7.96 6.52 22.74
CA GLY A 390 6.97 7.59 22.53
C GLY A 390 5.71 7.35 23.36
N CYS A 391 5.04 8.44 23.73
CA CYS A 391 3.79 8.45 24.50
C CYS A 391 2.57 8.81 23.65
N GLY A 392 2.76 9.09 22.36
CA GLY A 392 1.69 9.39 21.41
C GLY A 392 2.19 9.51 19.99
N ALA A 393 1.28 9.33 19.05
CA ALA A 393 1.49 9.56 17.62
C ALA A 393 0.36 10.43 17.06
N ALA A 394 0.71 11.50 16.37
CA ALA A 394 -0.22 12.38 15.66
C ALA A 394 0.09 12.34 14.17
N LEU A 395 -0.96 12.21 13.36
CA LEU A 395 -0.88 12.08 11.90
C LEU A 395 -1.61 13.30 11.31
N LEU A 396 -0.85 14.33 10.91
CA LEU A 396 -1.40 15.60 10.43
C LEU A 396 -1.76 15.49 8.95
N THR A 397 -3.03 15.70 8.62
CA THR A 397 -3.55 15.74 7.26
C THR A 397 -4.35 17.01 7.02
N ARG A 398 -4.59 17.35 5.76
CA ARG A 398 -5.48 18.44 5.36
C ARG A 398 -6.88 18.24 5.93
N ALA A 399 -7.60 19.32 6.23
CA ALA A 399 -9.02 19.26 6.60
C ALA A 399 -9.86 18.51 5.51
N LYS A 400 -9.46 18.65 4.26
CA LYS A 400 -9.99 17.90 3.13
C LYS A 400 -8.85 17.18 2.41
N PRO A 401 -8.60 15.91 2.71
CA PRO A 401 -7.55 15.13 2.05
C PRO A 401 -7.71 15.07 0.53
N ARG A 402 -6.61 15.05 -0.21
CA ARG A 402 -6.59 14.96 -1.69
C ARG A 402 -7.07 13.60 -2.21
N HIS A 403 -7.06 12.57 -1.37
CA HIS A 403 -7.52 11.23 -1.67
C HIS A 403 -8.05 10.56 -0.40
N ASP A 404 -8.66 9.38 -0.55
CA ASP A 404 -9.21 8.62 0.58
C ASP A 404 -8.11 8.20 1.58
N ILE A 405 -8.29 8.52 2.85
CA ILE A 405 -7.41 8.16 3.96
C ILE A 405 -7.97 7.02 4.83
N ALA A 406 -8.99 6.29 4.39
CA ALA A 406 -9.57 5.19 5.15
C ALA A 406 -8.55 4.11 5.54
N ALA A 407 -7.51 3.91 4.72
CA ALA A 407 -6.42 3.02 5.05
C ALA A 407 -5.61 3.49 6.26
N LEU A 408 -5.29 4.79 6.32
CA LEU A 408 -4.59 5.41 7.44
C LEU A 408 -5.42 5.30 8.73
N ARG A 409 -6.73 5.55 8.64
CA ARG A 409 -7.67 5.41 9.78
C ARG A 409 -7.65 3.99 10.32
N ARG A 410 -7.78 2.97 9.44
CA ARG A 410 -7.72 1.55 9.86
C ARG A 410 -6.36 1.17 10.46
N ALA A 411 -5.27 1.70 9.94
CA ALA A 411 -3.94 1.47 10.50
C ALA A 411 -3.80 2.08 11.91
N ALA A 412 -4.27 3.31 12.08
CA ALA A 412 -4.29 4.00 13.37
C ALA A 412 -5.17 3.27 14.39
N GLU A 413 -6.41 2.91 14.03
CA GLU A 413 -7.35 2.17 14.88
C GLU A 413 -6.80 0.79 15.30
N THR A 414 -6.21 0.04 14.36
CA THR A 414 -5.60 -1.27 14.65
C THR A 414 -4.43 -1.11 15.61
N SER A 415 -3.58 -0.11 15.38
CA SER A 415 -2.43 0.16 16.25
C SER A 415 -2.85 0.67 17.62
N ASP A 416 -3.84 1.57 17.71
CA ASP A 416 -4.38 2.08 18.98
C ASP A 416 -4.99 0.94 19.82
N ARG A 417 -5.70 0.01 19.18
CA ARG A 417 -6.22 -1.18 19.85
C ARG A 417 -5.12 -2.06 20.44
N ILE A 418 -4.01 -2.25 19.71
CA ILE A 418 -2.87 -3.04 20.19
C ILE A 418 -2.18 -2.33 21.36
N VAL A 419 -1.83 -1.06 21.24
CA VAL A 419 -1.10 -0.33 22.28
C VAL A 419 -1.97 -0.10 23.51
N SER A 420 -3.28 0.13 23.34
CA SER A 420 -4.25 0.24 24.42
C SER A 420 -4.36 -1.07 25.21
N ALA A 421 -4.47 -2.22 24.53
CA ALA A 421 -4.53 -3.54 25.16
C ALA A 421 -3.27 -3.87 25.97
N LEU A 422 -2.11 -3.36 25.54
CA LEU A 422 -0.82 -3.51 26.22
C LEU A 422 -0.63 -2.51 27.37
N GLY A 423 -1.61 -1.63 27.63
CA GLY A 423 -1.60 -0.69 28.75
C GLY A 423 -0.82 0.60 28.51
N PHE A 424 -0.41 0.91 27.28
CA PHE A 424 0.24 2.19 26.97
C PHE A 424 -0.71 3.39 27.05
N GLY A 425 -2.01 3.17 26.87
CA GLY A 425 -3.07 4.20 26.87
C GLY A 425 -4.02 4.00 25.70
N ALA A 426 -5.20 4.60 25.78
CA ALA A 426 -6.22 4.55 24.74
C ALA A 426 -6.36 5.93 24.06
N GLY A 427 -6.60 5.94 22.75
CA GLY A 427 -6.76 7.17 21.98
C GLY A 427 -5.48 8.00 21.86
N ILE A 428 -4.32 7.38 22.02
CA ILE A 428 -3.00 8.04 21.96
C ILE A 428 -2.44 8.12 20.55
N ILE A 429 -3.18 7.57 19.58
CA ILE A 429 -2.89 7.70 18.15
C ILE A 429 -3.99 8.56 17.53
N GLN A 430 -3.63 9.78 17.09
CA GLN A 430 -4.56 10.78 16.62
C GLN A 430 -4.35 11.05 15.13
N ILE A 431 -5.44 11.13 14.36
CA ILE A 431 -5.43 11.75 13.03
C ILE A 431 -5.97 13.16 13.20
N ILE A 432 -5.14 14.15 12.87
CA ILE A 432 -5.46 15.57 12.96
C ILE A 432 -5.75 16.08 11.55
N GLU A 433 -7.01 16.39 11.28
CA GLU A 433 -7.48 16.90 9.99
C GLU A 433 -7.78 18.40 10.13
N THR A 434 -6.82 19.24 9.77
CA THR A 434 -6.96 20.69 9.89
C THR A 434 -6.09 21.44 8.90
N ASP A 435 -6.55 22.61 8.46
CA ASP A 435 -5.80 23.61 7.71
C ASP A 435 -5.54 24.87 8.57
N ASP A 436 -5.90 24.83 9.86
CA ASP A 436 -5.78 25.92 10.81
C ASP A 436 -4.66 25.67 11.83
N PRO A 437 -3.60 26.50 11.88
CA PRO A 437 -2.49 26.35 12.82
C PRO A 437 -2.92 26.37 14.31
N ASP A 438 -3.86 27.22 14.68
CA ASP A 438 -4.32 27.34 16.06
C ASP A 438 -5.13 26.11 16.48
N GLN A 439 -5.92 25.56 15.55
CA GLN A 439 -6.62 24.29 15.77
C GLN A 439 -5.64 23.13 15.92
N LEU A 440 -4.55 23.09 15.13
CA LEU A 440 -3.49 22.10 15.31
C LEU A 440 -2.94 22.14 16.73
N ARG A 441 -2.61 23.34 17.24
CA ARG A 441 -2.10 23.52 18.60
C ARG A 441 -3.09 23.02 19.64
N ALA A 442 -4.35 23.42 19.53
CA ALA A 442 -5.41 23.04 20.47
C ALA A 442 -5.62 21.51 20.50
N MET A 443 -5.60 20.84 19.32
CA MET A 443 -5.74 19.40 19.24
C MET A 443 -4.53 18.66 19.83
N LEU A 444 -3.31 19.16 19.63
CA LEU A 444 -2.10 18.59 20.23
C LEU A 444 -2.06 18.74 21.76
N ASP A 445 -2.54 19.87 22.29
CA ASP A 445 -2.63 20.12 23.74
C ASP A 445 -3.70 19.22 24.41
N ALA A 446 -4.82 18.98 23.71
CA ALA A 446 -5.93 18.14 24.18
C ALA A 446 -5.70 16.63 24.00
N ALA A 447 -4.71 16.24 23.20
CA ALA A 447 -4.47 14.84 22.86
C ALA A 447 -4.12 14.02 24.10
N PRO A 448 -4.74 12.85 24.29
CA PRO A 448 -4.35 11.91 25.35
C PRO A 448 -2.89 11.50 25.22
N ARG A 449 -2.24 11.31 26.34
CA ARG A 449 -0.85 10.86 26.41
C ARG A 449 -0.78 9.50 27.07
N GLY A 450 0.03 8.65 26.47
CA GLY A 450 0.28 7.32 27.00
C GLY A 450 1.29 7.31 28.13
N VAL A 451 1.50 6.13 28.66
CA VAL A 451 2.49 5.88 29.73
C VAL A 451 3.89 5.90 29.13
N ASP A 452 4.81 6.62 29.74
CA ASP A 452 6.23 6.63 29.34
C ASP A 452 6.86 5.26 29.65
N THR A 453 7.44 4.66 28.62
CA THR A 453 8.10 3.35 28.71
C THR A 453 9.41 3.45 29.49
N GLN A 454 9.54 2.70 30.57
CA GLN A 454 10.75 2.71 31.42
C GLN A 454 11.99 2.16 30.70
N LYS A 455 11.80 1.20 29.77
CA LYS A 455 12.86 0.55 29.00
C LYS A 455 12.51 0.57 27.51
N PRO A 456 12.77 1.68 26.82
CA PRO A 456 12.52 1.75 25.37
C PRO A 456 13.44 0.77 24.62
N ALA A 457 12.91 0.21 23.55
CA ALA A 457 13.65 -0.71 22.70
C ALA A 457 14.83 -0.02 21.99
N GLY A 458 15.89 -0.80 21.76
CA GLY A 458 17.10 -0.30 21.08
C GLY A 458 17.35 -0.90 19.71
N PHE A 459 16.46 -1.78 19.20
CA PHE A 459 16.70 -2.50 17.95
C PHE A 459 16.81 -1.55 16.74
N VAL A 460 17.59 -1.97 15.76
CA VAL A 460 17.69 -1.30 14.46
C VAL A 460 16.80 -2.04 13.47
N PRO A 461 15.84 -1.38 12.84
CA PRO A 461 14.96 -2.01 11.86
C PRO A 461 15.79 -2.49 10.66
N ARG A 462 15.68 -3.77 10.32
CA ARG A 462 16.36 -4.39 9.17
C ARG A 462 15.51 -5.49 8.57
N GLY A 463 15.59 -5.63 7.24
CA GLY A 463 14.92 -6.69 6.51
C GLY A 463 13.52 -6.33 5.99
N ALA A 464 12.77 -7.36 5.61
CA ALA A 464 11.43 -7.18 5.05
C ALA A 464 10.43 -6.69 6.11
N LYS A 465 9.38 -5.99 5.66
CA LYS A 465 8.33 -5.39 6.52
C LYS A 465 7.80 -6.35 7.59
N ARG A 466 7.59 -7.64 7.26
CA ARG A 466 7.05 -8.62 8.22
C ARG A 466 8.01 -8.93 9.36
N GLY A 467 9.31 -9.08 9.07
CA GLY A 467 10.32 -9.30 10.10
C GLY A 467 10.51 -8.08 11.00
N VAL A 468 10.40 -6.87 10.43
CA VAL A 468 10.41 -5.62 11.20
C VAL A 468 9.21 -5.55 12.14
N LEU A 469 8.00 -5.87 11.65
CA LEU A 469 6.79 -5.95 12.47
C LEU A 469 6.94 -6.96 13.62
N GLU A 470 7.46 -8.15 13.34
CA GLU A 470 7.68 -9.19 14.36
C GLU A 470 8.62 -8.69 15.46
N THR A 471 9.75 -8.09 15.09
CA THR A 471 10.66 -7.50 16.04
C THR A 471 10.00 -6.37 16.84
N THR A 472 9.31 -5.46 16.16
CA THR A 472 8.64 -4.33 16.81
C THR A 472 7.59 -4.79 17.82
N PHE A 473 6.73 -5.73 17.45
CA PHE A 473 5.68 -6.22 18.36
C PHE A 473 6.24 -7.02 19.52
N ARG A 474 7.30 -7.80 19.32
CA ARG A 474 8.02 -8.46 20.43
C ARG A 474 8.57 -7.45 21.42
N GLU A 475 9.29 -6.45 20.95
CA GLU A 475 9.88 -5.41 21.81
C GLU A 475 8.79 -4.56 22.49
N LEU A 476 7.69 -4.26 21.77
CA LEU A 476 6.55 -3.56 22.34
C LEU A 476 5.88 -4.36 23.46
N HIS A 477 5.72 -5.68 23.29
CA HIS A 477 5.16 -6.55 24.31
C HIS A 477 6.08 -6.66 25.54
N LEU A 478 7.40 -6.73 25.34
CA LEU A 478 8.37 -6.73 26.43
C LEU A 478 8.38 -5.42 27.23
N ALA A 479 8.05 -4.31 26.58
CA ALA A 479 7.99 -2.98 27.19
C ALA A 479 6.59 -2.64 27.75
N ALA A 480 5.61 -3.50 27.54
CA ALA A 480 4.22 -3.24 27.87
C ALA A 480 3.99 -3.01 29.37
N PRO A 481 3.26 -1.96 29.80
CA PRO A 481 2.87 -1.74 31.18
C PRO A 481 1.99 -2.86 31.74
N THR A 482 1.08 -3.40 30.93
CA THR A 482 0.20 -4.52 31.26
C THR A 482 0.18 -5.53 30.11
N PRO A 483 1.21 -6.39 29.99
CA PRO A 483 1.31 -7.31 28.88
C PRO A 483 0.14 -8.29 28.85
N VAL A 484 -0.44 -8.46 27.66
CA VAL A 484 -1.49 -9.46 27.37
C VAL A 484 -1.01 -10.35 26.23
N ASP A 485 -1.36 -11.64 26.28
CA ASP A 485 -0.90 -12.59 25.27
C ASP A 485 -1.63 -12.43 23.94
N VAL A 486 -2.95 -12.15 23.98
CA VAL A 486 -3.80 -12.10 22.79
C VAL A 486 -4.60 -10.81 22.74
N VAL A 487 -4.52 -10.11 21.61
CA VAL A 487 -5.33 -8.94 21.30
C VAL A 487 -6.28 -9.28 20.14
N PRO A 488 -7.60 -9.34 20.36
CA PRO A 488 -8.58 -9.51 19.29
C PRO A 488 -8.57 -8.28 18.37
N LEU A 489 -8.59 -8.52 17.05
CA LEU A 489 -8.57 -7.45 16.05
C LEU A 489 -9.86 -7.45 15.22
N ALA A 490 -10.12 -6.33 14.56
CA ALA A 490 -11.26 -6.19 13.65
C ALA A 490 -11.08 -7.03 12.37
N PRO A 491 -12.19 -7.47 11.74
CA PRO A 491 -12.13 -8.10 10.42
C PRO A 491 -11.34 -7.25 9.42
N GLY A 492 -10.49 -7.90 8.64
CA GLY A 492 -9.61 -7.22 7.68
C GLY A 492 -8.24 -6.79 8.25
N ALA A 493 -7.97 -6.99 9.56
CA ALA A 493 -6.62 -6.80 10.09
C ALA A 493 -5.62 -7.78 9.40
N PRO A 494 -4.33 -7.38 9.23
CA PRO A 494 -3.34 -8.19 8.54
C PRO A 494 -2.64 -9.21 9.46
N PHE A 495 -3.18 -9.46 10.63
CA PHE A 495 -2.67 -10.35 11.66
C PHE A 495 -3.76 -11.30 12.11
N GLY A 496 -3.43 -12.57 12.34
CA GLY A 496 -4.39 -13.52 12.83
C GLY A 496 -4.02 -14.97 12.66
N THR A 497 -4.92 -15.84 13.11
CA THR A 497 -4.73 -17.27 13.10
C THR A 497 -5.53 -17.97 12.00
N VAL A 498 -5.22 -19.24 11.82
CA VAL A 498 -5.99 -20.21 11.07
C VAL A 498 -6.57 -21.23 12.05
N ASN A 499 -7.90 -21.37 12.02
CA ASN A 499 -8.62 -22.39 12.75
C ASN A 499 -8.94 -23.56 11.80
N LEU A 500 -8.61 -24.77 12.21
CA LEU A 500 -8.80 -26.00 11.43
C LEU A 500 -9.78 -26.94 12.14
N ASN A 501 -10.84 -27.36 11.45
CA ASN A 501 -11.59 -28.53 11.87
C ASN A 501 -10.78 -29.78 11.51
N VAL A 502 -10.13 -30.36 12.52
CA VAL A 502 -9.17 -31.44 12.38
C VAL A 502 -9.82 -32.72 11.83
N GLU A 503 -11.04 -33.05 12.24
CA GLU A 503 -11.75 -34.26 11.82
C GLU A 503 -12.07 -34.23 10.32
N GLY A 504 -12.48 -33.09 9.80
CA GLY A 504 -12.80 -32.95 8.38
C GLY A 504 -11.59 -32.75 7.46
N CYS A 505 -10.41 -32.51 8.01
CA CYS A 505 -9.20 -32.27 7.22
C CYS A 505 -8.63 -33.60 6.68
N THR A 506 -8.38 -33.64 5.37
CA THR A 506 -7.81 -34.82 4.69
C THR A 506 -6.30 -34.73 4.47
N LEU A 507 -5.62 -33.72 5.03
CA LEU A 507 -4.19 -33.44 4.77
C LEU A 507 -3.82 -33.43 3.27
N CYS A 508 -4.71 -32.90 2.42
CA CYS A 508 -4.49 -32.81 0.98
C CYS A 508 -3.48 -31.71 0.59
N HIS A 509 -3.05 -30.87 1.53
CA HIS A 509 -2.05 -29.81 1.40
C HIS A 509 -2.37 -28.72 0.35
N ALA A 510 -3.60 -28.64 -0.17
CA ALA A 510 -4.02 -27.59 -1.08
C ALA A 510 -3.85 -26.19 -0.44
N CYS A 511 -4.07 -26.06 0.87
CA CYS A 511 -3.86 -24.84 1.63
C CYS A 511 -2.38 -24.44 1.76
N VAL A 512 -1.45 -25.40 1.76
CA VAL A 512 0.00 -25.18 1.77
C VAL A 512 0.43 -24.58 0.43
N THR A 513 0.04 -25.21 -0.68
CA THR A 513 0.34 -24.75 -2.04
C THR A 513 -0.25 -23.34 -2.31
N ALA A 514 -1.42 -23.05 -1.74
CA ALA A 514 -2.08 -21.75 -1.89
C ALA A 514 -1.49 -20.66 -1.00
N CYS A 515 -0.71 -20.99 0.05
CA CYS A 515 -0.21 -20.01 1.00
C CYS A 515 0.97 -19.21 0.43
N PRO A 516 0.81 -17.90 0.14
CA PRO A 516 1.86 -17.11 -0.51
C PRO A 516 3.03 -16.80 0.42
N THR A 517 2.81 -16.82 1.73
CA THR A 517 3.81 -16.44 2.74
C THR A 517 4.47 -17.63 3.42
N GLY A 518 4.07 -18.86 3.08
CA GLY A 518 4.55 -20.05 3.75
C GLY A 518 4.09 -20.22 5.21
N ALA A 519 3.05 -19.47 5.62
CA ALA A 519 2.47 -19.60 6.96
C ALA A 519 1.91 -20.99 7.23
N LEU A 520 1.35 -21.63 6.20
CA LEU A 520 1.00 -23.07 6.21
C LEU A 520 2.10 -23.86 5.51
N SER A 521 2.55 -24.92 6.12
CA SER A 521 3.59 -25.80 5.59
C SER A 521 3.31 -27.27 5.91
N ASP A 522 3.85 -28.14 5.10
CA ASP A 522 3.86 -29.60 5.29
C ASP A 522 5.18 -30.05 5.94
N ASN A 523 5.30 -31.34 6.10
CA ASN A 523 6.55 -32.01 6.47
C ASN A 523 6.81 -33.14 5.47
N PRO A 524 8.00 -33.20 4.85
CA PRO A 524 8.31 -34.25 3.84
C PRO A 524 8.34 -35.68 4.42
N ASP A 525 8.64 -35.80 5.72
CA ASP A 525 8.83 -37.12 6.37
C ASP A 525 7.58 -37.59 7.12
N ARG A 526 6.62 -36.71 7.37
CA ARG A 526 5.42 -37.01 8.16
C ARG A 526 4.18 -36.38 7.54
N ALA A 527 3.07 -37.10 7.61
CA ALA A 527 1.77 -36.56 7.19
C ALA A 527 1.25 -35.53 8.21
N MET A 528 1.67 -34.27 8.10
CA MET A 528 1.28 -33.22 9.00
C MET A 528 1.08 -31.87 8.30
N LEU A 529 0.22 -31.07 8.88
CA LEU A 529 0.00 -29.65 8.52
C LEU A 529 0.47 -28.78 9.67
N ARG A 530 1.37 -27.85 9.37
CA ARG A 530 1.96 -26.90 10.33
C ARG A 530 1.57 -25.47 10.00
N PHE A 531 1.61 -24.62 11.02
CA PHE A 531 1.23 -23.21 10.90
C PHE A 531 2.16 -22.30 11.70
N THR A 532 2.63 -21.23 11.05
CA THR A 532 3.40 -20.15 11.65
C THR A 532 2.57 -18.88 11.64
N GLU A 533 2.08 -18.45 12.80
CA GLU A 533 1.11 -17.34 12.92
C GLU A 533 1.74 -16.00 12.52
N SER A 534 3.02 -15.76 12.83
CA SER A 534 3.73 -14.53 12.48
C SER A 534 3.83 -14.30 10.96
N LEU A 535 3.76 -15.36 10.14
CA LEU A 535 3.75 -15.27 8.68
C LEU A 535 2.34 -15.10 8.07
N CYS A 536 1.28 -15.33 8.85
CA CYS A 536 -0.09 -15.26 8.34
C CYS A 536 -0.51 -13.80 8.10
N VAL A 537 -0.96 -13.49 6.89
CA VAL A 537 -1.41 -12.16 6.46
C VAL A 537 -2.92 -12.05 6.28
N GLN A 538 -3.68 -13.04 6.72
CA GLN A 538 -5.14 -13.07 6.67
C GLN A 538 -5.69 -12.82 5.25
N CYS A 539 -5.05 -13.41 4.21
CA CYS A 539 -5.46 -13.23 2.81
C CYS A 539 -6.65 -14.11 2.39
N GLY A 540 -6.99 -15.15 3.17
CA GLY A 540 -8.14 -16.03 2.91
C GLY A 540 -7.91 -17.11 1.84
N LEU A 541 -6.78 -17.15 1.14
CA LEU A 541 -6.52 -18.15 0.08
C LEU A 541 -6.63 -19.59 0.57
N CYS A 542 -6.11 -19.92 1.75
CA CYS A 542 -6.21 -21.26 2.32
C CYS A 542 -7.66 -21.68 2.60
N GLN A 543 -8.50 -20.75 3.03
CA GLN A 543 -9.93 -20.97 3.26
C GLN A 543 -10.67 -21.23 1.94
N SER A 544 -10.42 -20.40 0.93
CA SER A 544 -11.07 -20.48 -0.38
C SER A 544 -10.64 -21.73 -1.18
N THR A 545 -9.38 -22.15 -1.02
CA THR A 545 -8.83 -23.31 -1.74
C THR A 545 -9.19 -24.64 -1.09
N CYS A 546 -9.59 -24.65 0.19
CA CYS A 546 -9.86 -25.89 0.92
C CYS A 546 -11.07 -26.66 0.32
N PRO A 547 -10.86 -27.88 -0.25
CA PRO A 547 -11.94 -28.62 -0.86
C PRO A 547 -12.94 -29.16 0.16
N GLU A 548 -12.51 -29.36 1.40
CA GLU A 548 -13.35 -29.85 2.50
C GLU A 548 -13.97 -28.71 3.32
N LYS A 549 -13.63 -27.45 3.05
CA LYS A 549 -14.14 -26.25 3.74
C LYS A 549 -13.97 -26.27 5.26
N VAL A 550 -12.85 -26.77 5.72
CA VAL A 550 -12.54 -26.97 7.16
C VAL A 550 -11.62 -25.89 7.74
N ILE A 551 -11.27 -24.87 6.96
CA ILE A 551 -10.39 -23.78 7.36
C ILE A 551 -11.21 -22.51 7.51
N SER A 552 -11.03 -21.82 8.64
CA SER A 552 -11.45 -20.44 8.85
C SER A 552 -10.29 -19.58 9.33
N ILE A 553 -10.40 -18.27 9.12
CA ILE A 553 -9.39 -17.29 9.55
C ILE A 553 -9.99 -16.41 10.64
N GLU A 554 -9.16 -16.02 11.62
CA GLU A 554 -9.57 -15.19 12.75
C GLU A 554 -8.54 -14.08 12.98
N PRO A 555 -8.96 -12.81 12.87
CA PRO A 555 -8.07 -11.67 13.09
C PRO A 555 -7.73 -11.51 14.58
N ARG A 556 -6.44 -11.59 14.91
CA ARG A 556 -5.89 -11.36 16.24
C ARG A 556 -4.39 -11.09 16.17
N LEU A 557 -3.81 -10.57 17.21
CA LEU A 557 -2.38 -10.57 17.46
C LEU A 557 -2.13 -11.40 18.72
N ASP A 558 -1.43 -12.52 18.57
CA ASP A 558 -1.07 -13.44 19.65
C ASP A 558 0.44 -13.43 19.81
N PHE A 559 0.93 -12.75 20.84
CA PHE A 559 2.35 -12.54 21.09
C PHE A 559 3.09 -13.83 21.42
N GLN A 560 2.42 -14.79 22.05
CA GLN A 560 3.02 -16.10 22.33
C GLN A 560 3.15 -16.92 21.04
N ALA A 561 2.10 -16.93 20.20
CA ALA A 561 2.13 -17.62 18.91
C ALA A 561 3.16 -16.99 17.94
N TRP A 562 3.40 -15.69 18.02
CA TRP A 562 4.41 -15.01 17.21
C TRP A 562 5.84 -15.34 17.64
N ASN A 563 6.06 -15.62 18.92
CA ASN A 563 7.34 -16.06 19.46
C ASN A 563 7.58 -17.58 19.32
N THR A 564 6.55 -18.35 18.96
CA THR A 564 6.64 -19.79 18.75
C THR A 564 6.91 -20.09 17.27
N PRO A 565 7.99 -20.82 16.92
CA PRO A 565 8.40 -20.98 15.52
C PRO A 565 7.30 -21.58 14.63
N GLN A 566 6.63 -22.61 15.12
CA GLN A 566 5.66 -23.34 14.33
C GLN A 566 4.81 -24.25 15.22
N ARG A 567 3.51 -24.33 14.98
CA ARG A 567 2.61 -25.28 15.64
C ARG A 567 2.07 -26.31 14.64
N VAL A 568 1.86 -27.54 15.10
CA VAL A 568 1.21 -28.59 14.33
C VAL A 568 -0.31 -28.41 14.45
N LEU A 569 -0.99 -28.25 13.32
CA LEU A 569 -2.45 -28.18 13.26
C LEU A 569 -3.10 -29.55 13.17
N LYS A 570 -2.47 -30.46 12.40
CA LYS A 570 -2.88 -31.86 12.27
C LYS A 570 -1.65 -32.73 11.92
N GLU A 571 -1.61 -33.91 12.51
CA GLU A 571 -0.67 -34.98 12.16
C GLU A 571 -1.43 -36.29 12.14
N GLU A 572 -1.09 -37.20 11.22
CA GLU A 572 -1.61 -38.57 11.17
C GLU A 572 -0.58 -39.54 10.63
N GLU A 573 -0.81 -40.82 10.86
CA GLU A 573 0.02 -41.89 10.27
C GLU A 573 -0.21 -41.93 8.77
N PRO A 574 0.84 -42.17 7.97
CA PRO A 574 0.69 -42.38 6.53
C PRO A 574 -0.10 -43.66 6.22
N PHE A 575 -0.82 -43.63 5.11
CA PHE A 575 -1.51 -44.81 4.63
C PHE A 575 -0.48 -45.75 3.96
N ASN A 576 -0.47 -47.03 4.37
CA ASN A 576 0.42 -48.05 3.83
C ASN A 576 -0.21 -48.74 2.63
N CYS A 577 0.57 -48.96 1.57
CA CYS A 577 0.16 -49.70 0.39
C CYS A 577 -0.27 -51.12 0.76
N ILE A 578 -1.47 -51.55 0.33
CA ILE A 578 -1.99 -52.87 0.64
C ILE A 578 -1.21 -54.02 -0.08
N ALA A 579 -0.44 -53.68 -1.13
CA ALA A 579 0.34 -54.68 -1.88
C ALA A 579 1.79 -54.81 -1.35
N CYS A 580 2.49 -53.67 -1.11
CA CYS A 580 3.93 -53.73 -0.75
C CYS A 580 4.24 -53.16 0.65
N GLY A 581 3.25 -52.62 1.38
CA GLY A 581 3.44 -52.06 2.71
C GLY A 581 4.11 -50.68 2.75
N LYS A 582 4.56 -50.13 1.61
CA LYS A 582 5.22 -48.80 1.54
C LYS A 582 4.23 -47.68 1.90
N PRO A 583 4.59 -46.72 2.77
CA PRO A 583 3.78 -45.55 3.02
C PRO A 583 3.73 -44.66 1.77
N PHE A 584 2.53 -44.14 1.39
CA PHE A 584 2.41 -43.37 0.15
C PHE A 584 1.40 -42.22 0.17
N GLY A 585 0.59 -42.06 1.16
CA GLY A 585 -0.42 -41.05 1.21
C GLY A 585 -0.90 -40.77 2.63
N THR A 586 -1.87 -39.88 2.81
CA THR A 586 -2.50 -39.64 4.09
C THR A 586 -3.73 -40.51 4.29
N LYS A 587 -3.89 -41.10 5.47
CA LYS A 587 -4.97 -42.02 5.76
C LYS A 587 -6.33 -41.38 5.52
N SER A 588 -6.54 -40.16 6.03
CA SER A 588 -7.79 -39.41 5.86
C SER A 588 -8.10 -39.06 4.40
N SER A 589 -7.08 -38.82 3.57
CA SER A 589 -7.28 -38.54 2.13
C SER A 589 -7.73 -39.78 1.38
N ILE A 590 -7.07 -40.93 1.61
CA ILE A 590 -7.41 -42.21 0.96
C ILE A 590 -8.83 -42.64 1.40
N GLU A 591 -9.13 -42.59 2.69
CA GLU A 591 -10.46 -42.94 3.22
C GLU A 591 -11.56 -42.03 2.66
N ARG A 592 -11.30 -40.74 2.51
CA ARG A 592 -12.24 -39.77 1.92
C ARG A 592 -12.52 -40.05 0.46
N VAL A 593 -11.48 -40.37 -0.33
CA VAL A 593 -11.63 -40.78 -1.74
C VAL A 593 -12.43 -42.07 -1.85
N LEU A 594 -12.11 -43.07 -1.01
CA LEU A 594 -12.85 -44.32 -0.97
C LEU A 594 -14.32 -44.13 -0.63
N ALA A 595 -14.63 -43.29 0.36
CA ALA A 595 -16.01 -42.97 0.75
C ALA A 595 -16.79 -42.25 -0.39
N LYS A 596 -16.13 -41.31 -1.08
CA LYS A 596 -16.74 -40.63 -2.25
C LYS A 596 -17.00 -41.53 -3.44
N LEU A 597 -16.09 -42.48 -3.74
CA LEU A 597 -16.18 -43.35 -4.89
C LEU A 597 -17.00 -44.61 -4.59
N GLY A 598 -16.99 -45.11 -3.34
CA GLY A 598 -17.77 -46.26 -2.90
C GLY A 598 -19.25 -45.97 -2.67
N GLY A 599 -19.68 -44.71 -2.73
CA GLY A 599 -21.07 -44.31 -2.51
C GLY A 599 -22.01 -44.71 -3.68
N GLU A 600 -23.32 -44.79 -3.42
CA GLU A 600 -24.36 -45.27 -4.32
C GLU A 600 -24.44 -44.59 -5.70
N ARG A 601 -23.77 -43.46 -5.88
CA ARG A 601 -23.80 -42.69 -7.15
C ARG A 601 -22.71 -43.05 -8.15
N HIS A 602 -21.71 -43.90 -7.77
CA HIS A 602 -20.60 -44.22 -8.68
C HIS A 602 -20.69 -45.66 -9.17
N TRP A 603 -21.51 -45.91 -10.17
CA TRP A 603 -21.73 -47.19 -10.82
C TRP A 603 -20.45 -47.96 -11.23
N MET A 604 -19.33 -47.24 -11.53
CA MET A 604 -18.05 -47.79 -11.88
C MET A 604 -17.36 -48.58 -10.75
N PHE A 605 -17.77 -48.39 -9.52
CA PHE A 605 -17.15 -48.97 -8.32
C PHE A 605 -18.14 -49.83 -7.50
N GLN A 606 -19.27 -50.24 -8.09
CA GLN A 606 -20.29 -51.06 -7.43
C GLN A 606 -20.31 -52.50 -7.93
N GLY A 607 -20.85 -53.40 -7.15
CA GLY A 607 -21.02 -54.84 -7.49
C GLY A 607 -19.68 -55.53 -7.79
N ALA A 608 -19.54 -56.20 -8.93
CA ALA A 608 -18.31 -56.89 -9.34
C ALA A 608 -17.12 -55.94 -9.51
N ASN A 609 -17.37 -54.64 -9.68
CA ASN A 609 -16.33 -53.60 -9.85
C ASN A 609 -15.85 -53.00 -8.53
N ALA A 610 -16.38 -53.41 -7.37
CA ALA A 610 -15.95 -52.92 -6.08
C ALA A 610 -14.44 -53.10 -5.81
N LYS A 611 -13.86 -54.17 -6.33
CA LYS A 611 -12.40 -54.46 -6.27
C LYS A 611 -11.54 -53.36 -6.89
N ARG A 612 -12.09 -52.53 -7.77
CA ARG A 612 -11.39 -51.35 -8.36
C ARG A 612 -11.01 -50.33 -7.32
N LEU A 613 -11.71 -50.24 -6.19
CA LEU A 613 -11.35 -49.39 -5.08
C LEU A 613 -10.02 -49.78 -4.41
N ASP A 614 -9.60 -51.04 -4.52
CA ASP A 614 -8.34 -51.52 -3.93
C ASP A 614 -7.12 -50.88 -4.63
N VAL A 615 -7.22 -50.55 -5.89
CA VAL A 615 -6.16 -49.83 -6.63
C VAL A 615 -5.89 -48.44 -6.01
N ILE A 616 -6.87 -47.80 -5.41
CA ILE A 616 -6.70 -46.52 -4.72
C ILE A 616 -5.86 -46.68 -3.44
N LYS A 617 -5.90 -47.87 -2.83
CA LYS A 617 -5.13 -48.24 -1.62
C LYS A 617 -3.70 -48.68 -1.93
N MET A 618 -3.25 -48.59 -3.18
CA MET A 618 -1.91 -48.99 -3.62
C MET A 618 -1.06 -47.76 -3.93
N CYS A 619 0.26 -47.86 -3.67
CA CYS A 619 1.22 -46.84 -4.10
C CYS A 619 1.31 -46.77 -5.64
N ALA A 620 1.94 -45.73 -6.18
CA ALA A 620 2.01 -45.49 -7.62
C ALA A 620 2.59 -46.73 -8.38
N ASP A 621 3.66 -47.31 -7.87
CA ASP A 621 4.32 -48.46 -8.48
C ASP A 621 3.40 -49.73 -8.53
N CYS A 622 2.84 -50.10 -7.39
CA CYS A 622 1.93 -51.24 -7.30
C CYS A 622 0.61 -51.00 -8.04
N ARG A 623 0.18 -49.79 -8.18
CA ARG A 623 -1.01 -49.41 -8.97
C ARG A 623 -0.79 -49.65 -10.46
N VAL A 624 0.40 -49.28 -10.97
CA VAL A 624 0.79 -49.54 -12.36
C VAL A 624 0.89 -51.04 -12.62
N GLU A 625 1.54 -51.80 -11.73
CA GLU A 625 1.63 -53.24 -11.84
C GLU A 625 0.25 -53.94 -11.82
N ALA A 626 -0.64 -53.50 -10.91
CA ALA A 626 -1.98 -54.08 -10.83
C ALA A 626 -2.82 -53.82 -12.10
N VAL A 627 -2.62 -52.65 -12.73
CA VAL A 627 -3.31 -52.32 -14.00
C VAL A 627 -2.73 -53.05 -15.19
N ILE A 628 -1.38 -53.26 -15.26
CA ILE A 628 -0.72 -53.92 -16.37
C ILE A 628 -0.89 -55.44 -16.30
N ASN A 629 -0.76 -56.02 -15.08
CA ASN A 629 -0.72 -57.47 -14.94
C ASN A 629 -2.10 -58.16 -14.93
N GLU A 630 -3.27 -57.57 -15.04
CA GLU A 630 -4.33 -57.92 -14.69
C GLU A 630 -5.47 -57.83 -15.29
N SER A 631 -5.89 -58.27 -15.50
CA SER A 631 -7.28 -58.41 -15.33
C SER A 631 -8.07 -57.17 -14.89
N PHE A 632 -7.40 -56.07 -14.62
CA PHE A 632 -8.00 -54.77 -14.30
C PHE A 632 -7.82 -53.79 -15.46
N ASP A 633 -8.81 -53.71 -16.33
CA ASP A 633 -8.87 -52.64 -17.35
C ASP A 633 -9.58 -51.39 -16.75
N PRO A 634 -8.84 -50.28 -16.47
CA PRO A 634 -9.45 -49.05 -15.97
C PRO A 634 -10.40 -48.41 -16.97
N HIS A 635 -10.33 -48.80 -18.25
CA HIS A 635 -11.19 -48.32 -19.34
C HIS A 635 -12.29 -49.29 -19.71
N ALA A 636 -12.35 -50.48 -19.09
CA ALA A 636 -13.42 -51.45 -19.31
C ALA A 636 -14.75 -50.81 -18.94
N VAL A 637 -15.52 -50.43 -19.92
CA VAL A 637 -16.87 -49.92 -19.72
C VAL A 637 -17.72 -51.06 -19.21
N PRO A 638 -18.32 -51.00 -18.01
CA PRO A 638 -19.27 -51.99 -17.58
C PRO A 638 -20.36 -52.13 -18.64
N GLN A 639 -20.84 -53.39 -18.85
CA GLN A 639 -21.97 -53.57 -19.73
C GLN A 639 -23.07 -52.59 -19.32
N ARG A 640 -23.42 -51.67 -20.24
CA ARG A 640 -24.53 -50.76 -19.99
C ARG A 640 -25.75 -51.60 -19.61
N PRO A 641 -26.46 -51.27 -18.53
CA PRO A 641 -27.73 -51.89 -18.26
C PRO A 641 -28.55 -51.82 -19.55
N PRO A 642 -29.29 -52.88 -19.90
CA PRO A 642 -30.08 -52.88 -21.10
C PRO A 642 -30.96 -51.63 -21.15
N VAL A 643 -30.96 -50.94 -22.29
CA VAL A 643 -31.76 -49.74 -22.46
C VAL A 643 -33.21 -50.15 -22.28
N MET A 644 -33.76 -49.78 -21.16
CA MET A 644 -35.17 -50.04 -20.89
C MET A 644 -36.00 -49.18 -21.85
N SER A 645 -36.87 -49.79 -22.62
CA SER A 645 -37.86 -49.08 -23.42
C SER A 645 -38.84 -48.35 -22.48
N THR A 646 -39.55 -47.37 -23.02
CA THR A 646 -40.58 -46.68 -22.26
C THR A 646 -41.66 -47.66 -21.74
N GLU A 647 -41.95 -48.72 -22.51
CA GLU A 647 -42.85 -49.79 -22.11
C GLU A 647 -42.27 -50.62 -20.94
N ASP A 648 -40.99 -50.96 -20.93
CA ASP A 648 -40.36 -51.68 -19.85
C ASP A 648 -40.33 -50.85 -18.55
N TYR A 649 -40.11 -49.57 -18.68
CA TYR A 649 -40.19 -48.63 -17.54
C TYR A 649 -41.61 -48.54 -16.96
N LEU A 650 -42.62 -48.50 -17.83
CA LEU A 650 -44.03 -48.47 -17.41
C LEU A 650 -44.42 -49.78 -16.74
N ARG A 651 -44.06 -50.95 -17.31
CA ARG A 651 -44.28 -52.28 -16.72
C ARG A 651 -43.62 -52.41 -15.36
N ALA A 652 -42.37 -51.97 -15.24
CA ALA A 652 -41.64 -52.00 -13.96
C ALA A 652 -42.28 -51.06 -12.89
N ARG A 653 -42.90 -49.98 -13.33
CA ARG A 653 -43.63 -49.02 -12.47
C ARG A 653 -45.00 -49.58 -12.05
N GLU A 654 -45.68 -50.31 -12.94
CA GLU A 654 -46.92 -51.01 -12.63
C GLU A 654 -46.70 -52.18 -11.69
N ALA A 655 -45.67 -52.99 -11.93
CA ALA A 655 -45.27 -54.09 -11.02
C ALA A 655 -44.91 -53.60 -9.61
N LYS A 656 -44.35 -52.40 -9.46
CA LYS A 656 -44.07 -51.79 -8.14
C LYS A 656 -45.33 -51.23 -7.46
N LYS A 657 -46.42 -51.00 -8.21
CA LYS A 657 -47.68 -50.56 -7.62
C LYS A 657 -48.49 -51.73 -7.08
N ASP A 658 -48.29 -52.94 -7.61
CA ASP A 658 -49.04 -54.14 -7.22
C ASP A 658 -48.33 -54.92 -6.07
N ASP A 659 -47.17 -54.47 -5.56
CA ASP A 659 -46.53 -55.05 -4.38
C ASP A 659 -46.50 -54.03 -3.20
N PRO A 660 -47.53 -53.94 -2.39
CA PRO A 660 -47.65 -53.04 -1.27
C PRO A 660 -46.86 -53.44 -0.01
N LEU A 661 -46.06 -54.54 -0.07
CA LEU A 661 -45.38 -55.14 1.08
C LEU A 661 -43.87 -55.44 0.85
N GLY A 662 -43.20 -54.80 -0.08
CA GLY A 662 -41.76 -54.93 -0.28
C GLY A 662 -40.98 -54.16 0.80
N SER A 663 -40.56 -54.82 1.85
CA SER A 663 -39.70 -54.43 2.97
C SER A 663 -38.33 -53.93 2.49
#